data_2c6222a629d6e6e81dafc676a1d700bf
#
_entry.id   2c6222a629d6e6e81dafc676a1d700bf
#
_cell.length_a   1.000
_cell.length_b   1.000
_cell.length_c   1.000
_cell.angle_alpha   90.00
_cell.angle_beta   90.00
_cell.angle_gamma   90.00
#
_symmetry.space_group_name_H-M   'P 1'
#
loop_
_entity.id
_entity.type
_entity.pdbx_description
1 polymer ?
#
loop_
_entity_poly.entity_id
_entity_poly.type
_entity_poly.pdbx_seq_one_letter_code
_entity_poly.pdbx_strand_id
1 'polypeptide(L)'
;MPQTPRDPYADLPYADEPYDDGWESSVPPEPMDWEPQGAGFEPPLDWGQGPVTPVAPRSATAAPSAVRAAAPSRYPTAREALHTVFGYDEFRGDQADIVEQVIAGGDAVVLMPTGGGKSITYQVPALVREGTGLVISPLIALMHDQVDALRANGVNAAYLNSTQAIDERREVERAYIAGELDLIYVAPERLSSAQTTALLQRGTLSVIAIDEAHCVSQWGHDFRPDYLALGDLGERFPGVPRMALTATATAATHKEITERLQLGAAKHFVASFDRPNIQYRIVPKVDPRKQLVAFIRSQTPASDDGAQPAGIVYALSRNSVEQTATYLAAQGLDALPYHAGLPAEVRAANQARFLRDDGVVMVATIAFGMGIDKPDVRFVAHIDLPKSVEGYYQETGRAGRDGEPSVAWMAYGLGDVVQQRRLIDQSPGDRTFKMRMGQHLDAMLALCETVECRRQNLLGYFGQESQPCGNCDTCLEDTETFDGLVPAQKLLSTIVRLKRERNQAFGAGHLIDILRGASTERIRQQGHDKLATYGIGNDLSDQDWRSVVRQLLARGIVVAQGDYGTLAPGEQAAGVLRGETAVPLRKDTIGRPTSSGRARKASAADALDAGDRGLFEALRAWRAETAREQGVPAYIVFGDATLRALAEHRPASLADLDGITGIGAKKREAYGEGVLAVIAAA
;
A
#
# COMPACT_ATOMS: atom_id res chain seq x y z
N MET A 1 -46.53 -28.50 -12.84
CA MET A 1 -45.08 -28.62 -12.82
C MET A 1 -44.52 -27.21 -12.98
N PRO A 2 -43.85 -26.61 -11.98
CA PRO A 2 -43.26 -25.29 -12.13
C PRO A 2 -41.97 -25.43 -12.93
N GLN A 3 -41.80 -24.52 -13.89
CA GLN A 3 -40.59 -24.38 -14.71
C GLN A 3 -39.45 -23.90 -13.84
N THR A 4 -38.33 -24.62 -13.85
CA THR A 4 -37.06 -24.20 -13.31
C THR A 4 -36.55 -22.93 -14.00
N PRO A 5 -35.99 -21.94 -13.27
CA PRO A 5 -35.40 -20.78 -13.90
C PRO A 5 -34.20 -21.19 -14.77
N ARG A 6 -34.16 -20.70 -16.01
CA ARG A 6 -33.01 -20.88 -16.93
C ARG A 6 -31.77 -20.21 -16.30
N ASP A 7 -30.68 -20.94 -16.32
CA ASP A 7 -29.35 -20.47 -15.98
C ASP A 7 -28.95 -19.37 -16.99
N PRO A 8 -28.67 -18.13 -16.53
CA PRO A 8 -28.28 -17.03 -17.41
C PRO A 8 -26.88 -17.20 -18.04
N TYR A 9 -26.15 -18.27 -17.69
CA TYR A 9 -24.81 -18.54 -18.23
C TYR A 9 -24.77 -19.77 -19.16
N ALA A 10 -25.91 -20.41 -19.42
CA ALA A 10 -25.95 -21.61 -20.25
C ALA A 10 -25.74 -21.35 -21.76
N ASP A 11 -25.85 -20.10 -22.23
CA ASP A 11 -25.73 -19.72 -23.64
C ASP A 11 -24.40 -18.95 -23.95
N LEU A 12 -23.41 -18.99 -23.09
CA LEU A 12 -22.08 -18.48 -23.46
C LEU A 12 -21.36 -19.56 -24.27
N PRO A 13 -20.89 -19.26 -25.48
CA PRO A 13 -20.10 -20.20 -26.25
C PRO A 13 -18.80 -20.47 -25.48
N TYR A 14 -18.67 -21.66 -24.93
CA TYR A 14 -17.39 -22.23 -24.60
C TYR A 14 -16.67 -22.43 -25.93
N ALA A 15 -15.87 -21.46 -26.33
CA ALA A 15 -14.89 -21.72 -27.35
C ALA A 15 -13.88 -22.66 -26.71
N ASP A 16 -13.78 -23.88 -27.20
CA ASP A 16 -12.68 -24.82 -27.04
C ASP A 16 -11.41 -24.27 -27.75
N GLU A 17 -11.07 -23.01 -27.53
CA GLU A 17 -9.74 -22.55 -27.84
C GLU A 17 -8.87 -22.87 -26.62
N PRO A 18 -7.79 -23.64 -26.81
CA PRO A 18 -6.84 -23.88 -25.75
C PRO A 18 -6.32 -22.51 -25.29
N TYR A 19 -6.47 -22.21 -24.03
CA TYR A 19 -5.89 -21.04 -23.38
C TYR A 19 -4.37 -21.11 -23.61
N ASP A 20 -3.92 -20.34 -24.60
CA ASP A 20 -2.50 -20.11 -24.84
C ASP A 20 -2.01 -19.27 -23.69
N ASP A 21 -1.43 -19.91 -22.69
CA ASP A 21 -0.92 -19.30 -21.49
C ASP A 21 0.37 -18.50 -21.74
N GLY A 22 0.62 -18.12 -23.02
CA GLY A 22 1.70 -17.19 -23.38
C GLY A 22 3.13 -17.68 -23.06
N TRP A 23 3.26 -18.93 -22.62
CA TRP A 23 4.52 -19.54 -22.20
C TRP A 23 5.36 -20.10 -23.35
N GLU A 24 4.78 -20.23 -24.53
CA GLU A 24 5.44 -20.82 -25.68
C GLU A 24 5.74 -19.85 -26.83
N SER A 25 5.35 -18.57 -26.74
CA SER A 25 5.81 -17.61 -27.73
C SER A 25 7.27 -17.27 -27.49
N SER A 26 8.10 -17.69 -28.39
CA SER A 26 9.56 -17.54 -28.45
C SER A 26 10.03 -16.11 -28.75
N VAL A 27 9.33 -15.10 -28.24
CA VAL A 27 9.81 -13.74 -28.20
C VAL A 27 10.11 -13.42 -26.75
N PRO A 28 11.39 -13.24 -26.39
CA PRO A 28 11.72 -12.73 -25.06
C PRO A 28 10.97 -11.40 -24.90
N PRO A 29 10.27 -11.16 -23.78
CA PRO A 29 9.84 -9.81 -23.48
C PRO A 29 11.09 -8.94 -23.48
N GLU A 30 11.02 -7.80 -24.16
CA GLU A 30 12.10 -6.80 -24.08
C GLU A 30 12.52 -6.64 -22.63
N PRO A 31 13.82 -6.51 -22.35
CA PRO A 31 14.28 -6.30 -20.98
C PRO A 31 13.49 -5.15 -20.39
N MET A 32 12.83 -5.39 -19.27
CA MET A 32 12.21 -4.31 -18.53
C MET A 32 13.31 -3.35 -18.17
N ASP A 33 13.32 -2.16 -18.80
CA ASP A 33 14.13 -1.03 -18.40
C ASP A 33 13.74 -0.65 -16.97
N TRP A 34 14.36 -1.32 -16.01
CA TRP A 34 14.43 -0.88 -14.64
C TRP A 34 15.62 0.08 -14.58
N GLU A 35 15.41 1.32 -15.02
CA GLU A 35 16.32 2.39 -14.68
C GLU A 35 16.05 2.79 -13.23
N PRO A 36 17.06 2.68 -12.34
CA PRO A 36 17.02 3.42 -11.10
C PRO A 36 17.00 4.90 -11.48
N GLN A 37 15.99 5.64 -11.04
CA GLN A 37 16.01 7.09 -11.14
C GLN A 37 17.11 7.63 -10.21
N GLY A 38 18.32 7.69 -10.72
CA GLY A 38 19.47 8.27 -10.10
C GLY A 38 20.49 8.54 -11.19
N ALA A 39 20.78 9.83 -11.42
CA ALA A 39 21.78 10.31 -12.34
C ALA A 39 23.08 9.54 -12.19
N GLY A 40 23.73 9.28 -13.34
CA GLY A 40 24.96 8.54 -13.48
C GLY A 40 26.02 8.89 -12.45
N PHE A 41 26.44 7.88 -11.71
CA PHE A 41 27.63 7.92 -10.87
C PHE A 41 28.69 7.06 -11.56
N GLU A 42 29.60 7.68 -12.26
CA GLU A 42 30.87 7.05 -12.57
C GLU A 42 31.71 7.04 -11.29
N PRO A 43 32.24 5.89 -10.84
CA PRO A 43 33.14 5.86 -9.70
C PRO A 43 34.47 6.50 -10.09
N PRO A 44 35.03 7.43 -9.31
CA PRO A 44 36.37 7.90 -9.52
C PRO A 44 37.36 6.77 -9.20
N LEU A 45 38.20 6.45 -10.15
CA LEU A 45 39.41 5.66 -9.98
C LEU A 45 40.41 6.43 -9.12
N ASP A 46 41.04 5.70 -8.23
CA ASP A 46 42.28 6.03 -7.51
C ASP A 46 42.17 6.64 -6.10
N TRP A 47 42.34 5.76 -5.09
CA TRP A 47 42.70 6.10 -3.72
C TRP A 47 44.21 5.97 -3.53
N GLY A 48 44.92 7.03 -3.89
CA GLY A 48 46.33 7.19 -3.51
C GLY A 48 46.45 7.47 -2.01
N GLN A 49 47.15 6.62 -1.29
CA GLN A 49 47.55 6.83 0.11
C GLN A 49 48.61 7.93 0.18
N GLY A 50 48.27 9.12 0.72
CA GLY A 50 49.20 10.14 1.14
C GLY A 50 49.24 10.23 2.67
N PRO A 51 50.38 10.57 3.29
CA PRO A 51 50.56 10.51 4.76
C PRO A 51 49.82 11.61 5.48
N VAL A 52 49.08 11.23 6.54
CA VAL A 52 48.35 12.11 7.43
C VAL A 52 49.32 12.81 8.41
N THR A 53 49.47 14.10 8.31
CA THR A 53 50.10 14.93 9.35
C THR A 53 49.08 15.37 10.38
N PRO A 54 49.36 15.29 11.70
CA PRO A 54 48.40 15.70 12.72
C PRO A 54 48.33 17.23 12.81
N VAL A 55 47.12 17.77 12.70
CA VAL A 55 46.81 19.18 12.94
C VAL A 55 46.44 19.35 14.40
N ALA A 56 47.15 20.26 15.10
CA ALA A 56 46.91 20.63 16.48
C ALA A 56 45.53 21.32 16.68
N PRO A 57 44.87 21.19 17.83
CA PRO A 57 43.58 21.79 18.10
C PRO A 57 43.66 23.31 18.20
N ARG A 58 42.96 24.00 17.29
CA ARG A 58 42.73 25.46 17.44
C ARG A 58 41.60 25.70 18.42
N SER A 59 41.88 26.36 19.52
CA SER A 59 40.91 26.93 20.42
C SER A 59 40.05 27.97 19.70
N ALA A 60 38.80 27.62 19.40
CA ALA A 60 37.82 28.56 18.88
C ALA A 60 37.16 29.27 20.07
N THR A 61 37.50 30.50 20.31
CA THR A 61 36.72 31.46 21.11
C THR A 61 35.36 31.63 20.41
N ALA A 62 34.31 31.16 21.07
CA ALA A 62 32.93 31.32 20.57
C ALA A 62 32.55 32.80 20.57
N ALA A 63 32.25 33.34 19.40
CA ALA A 63 31.57 34.61 19.27
C ALA A 63 30.13 34.49 19.82
N PRO A 64 29.54 35.55 20.40
CA PRO A 64 28.16 35.48 20.91
C PRO A 64 27.22 35.16 19.79
N SER A 65 26.48 34.07 19.97
CA SER A 65 25.42 33.64 19.03
C SER A 65 24.40 34.77 18.90
N ALA A 66 24.19 35.24 17.66
CA ALA A 66 23.04 36.06 17.33
C ALA A 66 21.76 35.30 17.74
N VAL A 67 20.87 35.96 18.44
CA VAL A 67 19.57 35.42 18.82
C VAL A 67 18.87 34.98 17.52
N ARG A 68 18.64 33.68 17.37
CA ARG A 68 17.93 33.10 16.21
C ARG A 68 16.48 33.54 16.31
N ALA A 69 15.92 34.02 15.19
CA ALA A 69 14.48 34.20 15.08
C ALA A 69 13.82 32.82 15.13
N ALA A 70 13.00 32.59 16.13
CA ALA A 70 12.16 31.39 16.23
C ALA A 70 10.72 31.77 15.89
N ALA A 71 10.03 30.95 15.14
CA ALA A 71 8.59 31.07 15.01
C ALA A 71 7.96 30.92 16.41
N PRO A 72 7.16 31.87 16.87
CA PRO A 72 6.52 31.77 18.18
C PRO A 72 5.56 30.59 18.21
N SER A 73 5.39 29.98 19.40
CA SER A 73 4.32 29.02 19.62
C SER A 73 2.96 29.67 19.26
N ARG A 74 2.21 29.03 18.34
CA ARG A 74 0.91 29.56 17.91
C ARG A 74 -0.23 29.17 18.84
N TYR A 75 -0.09 28.06 19.54
CA TYR A 75 -1.10 27.46 20.41
C TYR A 75 -0.50 27.08 21.76
N PRO A 76 -1.14 27.45 22.87
CA PRO A 76 -0.62 27.16 24.21
C PRO A 76 -0.72 25.68 24.59
N THR A 77 -1.64 24.93 23.99
CA THR A 77 -1.85 23.50 24.26
C THR A 77 -2.07 22.67 23.00
N ALA A 78 -1.73 21.39 23.10
CA ALA A 78 -1.96 20.42 22.02
C ALA A 78 -3.45 20.28 21.64
N ARG A 79 -4.35 20.31 22.63
CA ARG A 79 -5.78 20.19 22.43
C ARG A 79 -6.34 21.40 21.69
N GLU A 80 -5.87 22.60 22.02
CA GLU A 80 -6.29 23.83 21.33
C GLU A 80 -5.81 23.86 19.88
N ALA A 81 -4.57 23.44 19.62
CA ALA A 81 -4.07 23.26 18.24
C ALA A 81 -4.89 22.23 17.46
N LEU A 82 -5.20 21.09 18.07
CA LEU A 82 -6.01 20.03 17.46
C LEU A 82 -7.40 20.54 17.08
N HIS A 83 -8.09 21.22 18.01
CA HIS A 83 -9.43 21.73 17.79
C HIS A 83 -9.44 22.87 16.77
N THR A 84 -8.60 23.89 16.96
CA THR A 84 -8.64 25.10 16.13
C THR A 84 -8.21 24.85 14.69
N VAL A 85 -7.15 24.04 14.48
CA VAL A 85 -6.59 23.80 13.13
C VAL A 85 -7.30 22.66 12.43
N PHE A 86 -7.50 21.54 13.12
CA PHE A 86 -7.98 20.30 12.48
C PHE A 86 -9.48 20.03 12.73
N GLY A 87 -10.11 20.72 13.67
CA GLY A 87 -11.53 20.55 14.01
C GLY A 87 -11.81 19.22 14.72
N TYR A 88 -10.86 18.71 15.52
CA TYR A 88 -11.04 17.50 16.33
C TYR A 88 -11.02 17.85 17.80
N ASP A 89 -12.01 17.37 18.56
CA ASP A 89 -12.11 17.62 20.00
C ASP A 89 -11.17 16.74 20.82
N GLU A 90 -10.85 15.55 20.32
CA GLU A 90 -10.06 14.56 21.04
C GLU A 90 -9.05 13.86 20.12
N PHE A 91 -7.94 13.48 20.72
CA PHE A 91 -6.96 12.60 20.10
C PHE A 91 -7.48 11.15 20.04
N ARG A 92 -7.06 10.39 19.04
CA ARG A 92 -7.44 8.99 18.86
C ARG A 92 -6.33 8.07 19.37
N GLY A 93 -6.70 7.00 20.10
CA GLY A 93 -5.75 6.02 20.60
C GLY A 93 -4.55 6.68 21.31
N ASP A 94 -3.33 6.28 20.95
CA ASP A 94 -2.10 6.76 21.58
C ASP A 94 -1.63 8.15 21.10
N GLN A 95 -2.39 8.84 20.24
CA GLN A 95 -1.98 10.13 19.68
C GLN A 95 -1.67 11.18 20.77
N ALA A 96 -2.48 11.24 21.83
CA ALA A 96 -2.25 12.19 22.95
C ALA A 96 -0.89 11.96 23.61
N ASP A 97 -0.60 10.72 23.97
CA ASP A 97 0.65 10.34 24.64
C ASP A 97 1.87 10.58 23.74
N ILE A 98 1.75 10.35 22.43
CA ILE A 98 2.82 10.63 21.45
C ILE A 98 3.07 12.13 21.38
N VAL A 99 2.02 12.92 21.24
CA VAL A 99 2.08 14.37 21.12
C VAL A 99 2.69 14.99 22.38
N GLU A 100 2.26 14.57 23.58
CA GLU A 100 2.79 15.03 24.86
C GLU A 100 4.26 14.66 25.04
N GLN A 101 4.68 13.44 24.68
CA GLN A 101 6.08 12.99 24.70
C GLN A 101 6.97 13.94 23.91
N VAL A 102 6.54 14.32 22.69
CA VAL A 102 7.31 15.18 21.79
C VAL A 102 7.31 16.63 22.26
N ILE A 103 6.17 17.14 22.73
CA ILE A 103 6.07 18.50 23.31
C ILE A 103 7.00 18.64 24.51
N ALA A 104 7.11 17.60 25.35
CA ALA A 104 8.05 17.55 26.48
C ALA A 104 9.52 17.47 26.06
N GLY A 105 9.83 17.33 24.77
CA GLY A 105 11.21 17.26 24.23
C GLY A 105 11.77 15.85 24.14
N GLY A 106 10.97 14.81 24.33
CA GLY A 106 11.40 13.41 24.21
C GLY A 106 11.29 12.87 22.78
N ASP A 107 12.23 11.96 22.42
CA ASP A 107 12.20 11.23 21.17
C ASP A 107 11.06 10.16 21.17
N ALA A 108 10.54 9.83 19.99
CA ALA A 108 9.49 8.81 19.81
C ALA A 108 9.72 7.93 18.59
N VAL A 109 9.43 6.63 18.72
CA VAL A 109 9.27 5.70 17.59
C VAL A 109 7.81 5.27 17.49
N VAL A 110 7.16 5.57 16.37
CA VAL A 110 5.71 5.47 16.21
C VAL A 110 5.36 4.51 15.08
N LEU A 111 4.80 3.37 15.44
CA LEU A 111 4.24 2.39 14.52
C LEU A 111 2.72 2.51 14.57
N MET A 112 2.12 3.06 13.52
CA MET A 112 0.67 3.24 13.41
C MET A 112 0.19 2.91 12.00
N PRO A 113 -0.96 2.27 11.84
CA PRO A 113 -1.48 1.89 10.53
C PRO A 113 -1.72 3.10 9.62
N THR A 114 -1.77 2.86 8.32
CA THR A 114 -2.21 3.87 7.36
C THR A 114 -3.66 4.28 7.68
N GLY A 115 -3.93 5.59 7.69
CA GLY A 115 -5.23 6.14 8.14
C GLY A 115 -5.38 6.26 9.66
N GLY A 116 -4.39 5.85 10.46
CA GLY A 116 -4.37 6.01 11.92
C GLY A 116 -4.10 7.45 12.41
N GLY A 117 -3.87 8.39 11.50
CA GLY A 117 -3.61 9.79 11.87
C GLY A 117 -2.17 10.08 12.31
N LYS A 118 -1.18 9.37 11.76
CA LYS A 118 0.26 9.60 12.03
C LYS A 118 0.66 11.06 11.87
N SER A 119 0.15 11.76 10.84
CA SER A 119 0.54 13.14 10.55
C SER A 119 0.20 14.10 11.69
N ILE A 120 -0.92 13.92 12.36
CA ILE A 120 -1.33 14.73 13.52
C ILE A 120 -0.28 14.65 14.64
N THR A 121 0.36 13.50 14.82
CA THR A 121 1.30 13.29 15.94
C THR A 121 2.59 14.10 15.83
N TYR A 122 2.96 14.59 14.65
CA TYR A 122 4.07 15.53 14.48
C TYR A 122 3.62 16.95 14.11
N GLN A 123 2.46 17.10 13.46
CA GLN A 123 1.93 18.42 13.07
C GLN A 123 1.52 19.23 14.31
N VAL A 124 0.82 18.62 15.27
CA VAL A 124 0.42 19.30 16.50
C VAL A 124 1.63 19.74 17.35
N PRO A 125 2.63 18.89 17.65
CA PRO A 125 3.83 19.36 18.33
C PRO A 125 4.56 20.50 17.63
N ALA A 126 4.61 20.47 16.28
CA ALA A 126 5.23 21.55 15.52
C ALA A 126 4.54 22.91 15.70
N LEU A 127 3.21 22.91 15.93
CA LEU A 127 2.42 24.13 16.17
C LEU A 127 2.47 24.62 17.61
N VAL A 128 2.77 23.74 18.57
CA VAL A 128 2.81 24.06 20.01
C VAL A 128 4.22 24.45 20.48
N ARG A 129 5.27 23.85 19.89
CA ARG A 129 6.65 24.16 20.24
C ARG A 129 7.16 25.36 19.44
N GLU A 130 8.08 26.13 20.02
CA GLU A 130 8.77 27.23 19.34
C GLU A 130 9.67 26.72 18.21
N GLY A 131 9.61 27.31 17.04
CA GLY A 131 10.38 26.97 15.85
C GLY A 131 9.57 26.29 14.76
N THR A 132 10.25 25.83 13.73
CA THR A 132 9.65 25.17 12.55
C THR A 132 9.77 23.65 12.69
N GLY A 133 8.68 22.91 12.48
CA GLY A 133 8.71 21.45 12.38
C GLY A 133 9.37 20.99 11.08
N LEU A 134 10.43 20.20 11.16
CA LEU A 134 11.07 19.56 10.01
C LEU A 134 10.45 18.18 9.78
N VAL A 135 9.85 17.95 8.61
CA VAL A 135 9.34 16.66 8.21
C VAL A 135 10.16 16.10 7.06
N ILE A 136 10.74 14.93 7.26
CA ILE A 136 11.52 14.23 6.24
C ILE A 136 10.61 13.18 5.62
N SER A 137 10.31 13.32 4.32
CA SER A 137 9.43 12.42 3.59
C SER A 137 10.08 11.99 2.27
N PRO A 138 9.97 10.69 1.88
CA PRO A 138 10.65 10.18 0.68
C PRO A 138 9.89 10.50 -0.62
N LEU A 139 8.78 11.22 -0.56
CA LEU A 139 7.83 11.31 -1.65
C LEU A 139 7.39 12.74 -1.91
N ILE A 140 7.81 13.25 -3.06
CA ILE A 140 7.51 14.62 -3.50
C ILE A 140 5.99 14.86 -3.60
N ALA A 141 5.23 13.92 -4.17
CA ALA A 141 3.77 14.05 -4.31
C ALA A 141 3.08 14.15 -2.94
N LEU A 142 3.49 13.31 -1.96
CA LEU A 142 2.95 13.36 -0.59
C LEU A 142 3.26 14.70 0.09
N MET A 143 4.46 15.25 -0.12
CA MET A 143 4.82 16.56 0.43
C MET A 143 3.86 17.65 -0.07
N HIS A 144 3.53 17.65 -1.38
CA HIS A 144 2.60 18.60 -1.97
C HIS A 144 1.23 18.48 -1.34
N ASP A 145 0.66 17.26 -1.31
CA ASP A 145 -0.68 17.02 -0.76
C ASP A 145 -0.77 17.41 0.73
N GLN A 146 0.27 17.08 1.54
CA GLN A 146 0.32 17.44 2.95
C GLN A 146 0.46 18.95 3.16
N VAL A 147 1.30 19.63 2.38
CA VAL A 147 1.47 21.09 2.48
C VAL A 147 0.20 21.80 2.06
N ASP A 148 -0.47 21.37 0.99
CA ASP A 148 -1.71 21.98 0.53
C ASP A 148 -2.85 21.81 1.55
N ALA A 149 -2.96 20.62 2.15
CA ALA A 149 -3.93 20.38 3.24
C ALA A 149 -3.64 21.24 4.48
N LEU A 150 -2.38 21.42 4.86
CA LEU A 150 -1.99 22.29 5.97
C LEU A 150 -2.28 23.76 5.69
N ARG A 151 -1.97 24.24 4.49
CA ARG A 151 -2.28 25.62 4.06
C ARG A 151 -3.78 25.89 4.06
N ALA A 152 -4.58 24.94 3.59
CA ALA A 152 -6.04 25.02 3.64
C ALA A 152 -6.58 25.15 5.08
N ASN A 153 -5.87 24.57 6.06
CA ASN A 153 -6.17 24.72 7.48
C ASN A 153 -5.52 25.93 8.14
N GLY A 154 -4.85 26.81 7.36
CA GLY A 154 -4.24 28.05 7.86
C GLY A 154 -2.87 27.85 8.51
N VAL A 155 -2.18 26.74 8.26
CA VAL A 155 -0.82 26.48 8.71
C VAL A 155 0.18 26.93 7.65
N ASN A 156 1.23 27.64 8.05
CA ASN A 156 2.28 28.10 7.13
C ASN A 156 3.26 26.94 6.86
N ALA A 157 2.90 26.08 5.91
CA ALA A 157 3.73 24.95 5.52
C ALA A 157 4.37 25.15 4.15
N ALA A 158 5.59 24.64 3.99
CA ALA A 158 6.31 24.66 2.71
C ALA A 158 7.08 23.35 2.52
N TYR A 159 7.63 23.14 1.32
CA TYR A 159 8.47 21.98 1.03
C TYR A 159 9.76 22.41 0.30
N LEU A 160 10.81 21.59 0.44
CA LEU A 160 12.06 21.70 -0.30
C LEU A 160 12.36 20.35 -0.97
N ASN A 161 12.26 20.29 -2.28
CA ASN A 161 12.56 19.10 -3.07
C ASN A 161 13.39 19.42 -4.32
N SER A 162 13.70 18.43 -5.15
CA SER A 162 14.54 18.58 -6.34
C SER A 162 13.81 19.17 -7.56
N THR A 163 12.47 19.25 -7.54
CA THR A 163 11.66 19.66 -8.70
C THR A 163 11.30 21.14 -8.70
N GLN A 164 11.55 21.86 -7.58
CA GLN A 164 11.21 23.28 -7.45
C GLN A 164 12.08 24.20 -8.30
N ALA A 165 11.47 25.25 -8.83
CA ALA A 165 12.18 26.36 -9.45
C ALA A 165 13.10 27.06 -8.42
N ILE A 166 14.20 27.65 -8.90
CA ILE A 166 15.20 28.28 -8.04
C ILE A 166 14.61 29.42 -7.19
N ASP A 167 13.70 30.19 -7.78
CA ASP A 167 13.10 31.34 -7.09
C ASP A 167 12.10 30.91 -6.01
N GLU A 168 11.28 29.91 -6.27
CA GLU A 168 10.39 29.30 -5.27
C GLU A 168 11.20 28.75 -4.08
N ARG A 169 12.27 28.04 -4.38
CA ARG A 169 13.16 27.51 -3.34
C ARG A 169 13.73 28.61 -2.47
N ARG A 170 14.25 29.70 -3.06
CA ARG A 170 14.80 30.86 -2.33
C ARG A 170 13.76 31.55 -1.47
N GLU A 171 12.51 31.57 -1.91
CA GLU A 171 11.41 32.10 -1.11
C GLU A 171 11.16 31.27 0.13
N VAL A 172 11.09 29.94 0.01
CA VAL A 172 10.96 29.02 1.13
C VAL A 172 12.14 29.12 2.09
N GLU A 173 13.38 29.20 1.57
CA GLU A 173 14.59 29.36 2.39
C GLU A 173 14.57 30.68 3.19
N ARG A 174 14.09 31.78 2.58
CA ARG A 174 13.92 33.08 3.27
C ARG A 174 12.86 33.02 4.36
N ALA A 175 11.69 32.47 4.06
CA ALA A 175 10.58 32.34 5.01
C ALA A 175 10.99 31.46 6.21
N TYR A 176 11.74 30.37 5.98
CA TYR A 176 12.28 29.53 7.03
C TYR A 176 13.22 30.30 7.97
N ILE A 177 14.19 31.03 7.41
CA ILE A 177 15.18 31.81 8.19
C ILE A 177 14.49 32.94 8.96
N ALA A 178 13.44 33.53 8.40
CA ALA A 178 12.64 34.58 9.04
C ALA A 178 11.74 34.04 10.20
N GLY A 179 11.61 32.70 10.33
CA GLY A 179 10.73 32.10 11.32
C GLY A 179 9.25 32.22 10.97
N GLU A 180 8.92 32.32 9.67
CA GLU A 180 7.55 32.47 9.17
C GLU A 180 6.85 31.13 8.91
N LEU A 181 7.60 30.01 8.91
CA LEU A 181 7.06 28.68 8.65
C LEU A 181 6.78 27.93 9.95
N ASP A 182 5.61 27.31 10.03
CA ASP A 182 5.24 26.36 11.07
C ASP A 182 5.85 24.97 10.78
N LEU A 183 5.80 24.53 9.49
CA LEU A 183 6.36 23.25 9.05
C LEU A 183 7.11 23.39 7.72
N ILE A 184 8.19 22.62 7.60
CA ILE A 184 8.94 22.47 6.36
C ILE A 184 9.14 20.99 6.04
N TYR A 185 8.70 20.55 4.87
CA TYR A 185 8.90 19.19 4.35
C TYR A 185 10.17 19.15 3.51
N VAL A 186 11.04 18.18 3.75
CA VAL A 186 12.32 18.06 3.05
C VAL A 186 12.52 16.63 2.55
N ALA A 187 12.93 16.48 1.30
CA ALA A 187 13.29 15.19 0.74
C ALA A 187 14.62 14.68 1.34
N PRO A 188 14.75 13.37 1.65
CA PRO A 188 15.90 12.82 2.37
C PRO A 188 17.23 13.07 1.64
N GLU A 189 17.27 12.99 0.31
CA GLU A 189 18.44 13.25 -0.51
C GLU A 189 18.98 14.69 -0.35
N ARG A 190 18.13 15.64 0.02
CA ARG A 190 18.57 17.00 0.25
C ARG A 190 19.31 17.18 1.58
N LEU A 191 18.99 16.36 2.58
CA LEU A 191 19.65 16.39 3.89
C LEU A 191 21.09 15.87 3.86
N SER A 192 21.46 15.13 2.82
CA SER A 192 22.84 14.76 2.54
C SER A 192 23.69 15.94 2.08
N SER A 193 23.06 17.05 1.67
CA SER A 193 23.75 18.27 1.24
C SER A 193 24.17 19.13 2.42
N ALA A 194 25.45 19.48 2.50
CA ALA A 194 25.97 20.41 3.49
C ALA A 194 25.27 21.78 3.43
N GLN A 195 24.80 22.21 2.26
CA GLN A 195 24.07 23.45 2.07
C GLN A 195 22.69 23.43 2.77
N THR A 196 21.96 22.32 2.65
CA THR A 196 20.65 22.17 3.33
C THR A 196 20.85 22.10 4.85
N THR A 197 21.84 21.35 5.33
CA THR A 197 22.18 21.31 6.77
C THR A 197 22.52 22.71 7.30
N ALA A 198 23.36 23.48 6.59
CA ALA A 198 23.71 24.84 6.98
C ALA A 198 22.50 25.80 6.94
N LEU A 199 21.56 25.60 6.01
CA LEU A 199 20.30 26.34 5.98
C LEU A 199 19.46 26.06 7.23
N LEU A 200 19.24 24.77 7.55
CA LEU A 200 18.42 24.36 8.70
C LEU A 200 19.04 24.82 10.04
N GLN A 201 20.36 24.88 10.14
CA GLN A 201 21.07 25.40 11.30
C GLN A 201 20.91 26.92 11.50
N ARG A 202 20.48 27.67 10.50
CA ARG A 202 20.23 29.12 10.62
C ARG A 202 18.89 29.46 11.25
N GLY A 203 17.91 28.57 11.17
CA GLY A 203 16.62 28.68 11.85
C GLY A 203 16.58 27.92 13.15
N THR A 204 15.41 27.89 13.78
CA THR A 204 15.11 27.08 14.99
C THR A 204 14.14 25.97 14.61
N LEU A 205 14.51 24.72 14.95
CA LEU A 205 13.63 23.57 14.74
C LEU A 205 12.86 23.23 16.02
N SER A 206 11.55 22.98 15.88
CA SER A 206 10.67 22.56 16.97
C SER A 206 10.64 21.05 17.17
N VAL A 207 10.62 20.29 16.07
CA VAL A 207 10.58 18.82 16.00
C VAL A 207 11.19 18.35 14.68
N ILE A 208 11.77 17.15 14.67
CA ILE A 208 12.21 16.45 13.46
C ILE A 208 11.39 15.17 13.35
N ALA A 209 10.53 15.08 12.32
CA ALA A 209 9.73 13.90 12.01
C ALA A 209 10.31 13.18 10.79
N ILE A 210 10.69 11.91 10.94
CA ILE A 210 11.18 11.03 9.88
C ILE A 210 10.00 10.15 9.48
N ASP A 211 9.29 10.53 8.42
CA ASP A 211 8.17 9.77 7.90
C ASP A 211 8.66 8.61 7.03
N GLU A 212 7.85 7.56 6.94
CA GLU A 212 8.19 6.28 6.30
C GLU A 212 9.55 5.72 6.75
N ALA A 213 9.79 5.77 8.06
CA ALA A 213 11.08 5.39 8.67
C ALA A 213 11.52 3.96 8.35
N HIS A 214 10.61 3.08 7.88
CA HIS A 214 10.97 1.74 7.40
C HIS A 214 11.94 1.78 6.20
N CYS A 215 12.03 2.91 5.47
CA CYS A 215 12.98 3.09 4.38
C CYS A 215 14.46 3.05 4.83
N VAL A 216 14.75 3.20 6.13
CA VAL A 216 16.12 3.05 6.66
C VAL A 216 16.54 1.58 6.75
N SER A 217 15.57 0.66 6.77
CA SER A 217 15.78 -0.76 7.02
C SER A 217 16.10 -1.52 5.75
N GLN A 218 17.22 -2.23 5.74
CA GLN A 218 17.52 -3.20 4.68
C GLN A 218 16.61 -4.44 4.73
N TRP A 219 15.89 -4.64 5.83
CA TRP A 219 14.86 -5.67 5.98
C TRP A 219 13.48 -5.20 5.51
N GLY A 220 13.32 -3.89 5.29
CA GLY A 220 12.10 -3.30 4.77
C GLY A 220 11.90 -3.60 3.28
N HIS A 221 10.68 -3.45 2.84
CA HIS A 221 10.28 -3.68 1.44
C HIS A 221 10.63 -2.51 0.49
N ASP A 222 11.01 -1.33 1.03
CA ASP A 222 11.40 -0.10 0.29
C ASP A 222 12.64 0.55 0.93
N PHE A 223 13.76 -0.15 0.89
CA PHE A 223 15.03 0.38 1.39
C PHE A 223 15.53 1.54 0.53
N ARG A 224 15.89 2.66 1.19
CA ARG A 224 16.46 3.86 0.54
C ARG A 224 17.76 4.26 1.20
N PRO A 225 18.89 4.21 0.47
CA PRO A 225 20.21 4.56 1.02
C PRO A 225 20.27 5.95 1.67
N ASP A 226 19.53 6.92 1.14
CA ASP A 226 19.51 8.31 1.66
C ASP A 226 19.01 8.39 3.12
N TYR A 227 18.19 7.42 3.56
CA TYR A 227 17.72 7.34 4.95
C TYR A 227 18.83 6.98 5.95
N LEU A 228 19.91 6.36 5.50
CA LEU A 228 21.04 6.04 6.37
C LEU A 228 21.73 7.31 6.91
N ALA A 229 21.71 8.39 6.13
CA ALA A 229 22.28 9.68 6.53
C ALA A 229 21.45 10.42 7.60
N LEU A 230 20.26 9.89 7.95
CA LEU A 230 19.40 10.50 8.97
C LEU A 230 19.80 10.08 10.41
N GLY A 231 20.69 9.11 10.57
CA GLY A 231 21.11 8.63 11.87
C GLY A 231 21.82 9.68 12.72
N ASP A 232 22.53 10.63 12.10
CA ASP A 232 23.29 11.68 12.78
C ASP A 232 22.50 12.98 13.06
N LEU A 233 21.19 13.01 12.76
CA LEU A 233 20.33 14.18 12.99
C LEU A 233 20.33 14.64 14.46
N GLY A 234 20.43 13.71 15.42
CA GLY A 234 20.55 14.05 16.84
C GLY A 234 21.84 14.82 17.19
N GLU A 235 22.93 14.53 16.50
CA GLU A 235 24.20 15.23 16.65
C GLU A 235 24.20 16.58 15.94
N ARG A 236 23.56 16.65 14.76
CA ARG A 236 23.44 17.90 13.97
C ARG A 236 22.51 18.92 14.62
N PHE A 237 21.45 18.46 15.31
CA PHE A 237 20.42 19.29 15.92
C PHE A 237 20.15 18.88 17.38
N PRO A 238 21.10 19.12 18.29
CA PRO A 238 21.00 18.71 19.70
C PRO A 238 19.82 19.40 20.39
N GLY A 239 19.06 18.64 21.18
CA GLY A 239 17.92 19.15 21.95
C GLY A 239 16.62 19.30 21.17
N VAL A 240 16.61 18.99 19.87
CA VAL A 240 15.38 18.90 19.05
C VAL A 240 14.84 17.48 19.13
N PRO A 241 13.59 17.26 19.59
CA PRO A 241 13.00 15.92 19.64
C PRO A 241 12.83 15.33 18.25
N ARG A 242 13.11 14.02 18.14
CA ARG A 242 13.04 13.27 16.89
C ARG A 242 11.95 12.23 16.96
N MET A 243 11.22 12.09 15.86
CA MET A 243 10.19 11.08 15.68
C MET A 243 10.51 10.20 14.46
N ALA A 244 10.47 8.89 14.63
CA ALA A 244 10.47 7.95 13.51
C ALA A 244 9.06 7.36 13.36
N LEU A 245 8.44 7.58 12.20
CA LEU A 245 7.05 7.16 11.96
C LEU A 245 6.98 6.16 10.79
N THR A 246 6.22 5.09 10.95
CA THR A 246 5.95 4.16 9.86
C THR A 246 4.59 3.46 10.03
N ALA A 247 4.00 3.02 8.91
CA ALA A 247 2.80 2.21 8.92
C ALA A 247 3.09 0.70 8.92
N THR A 248 4.31 0.29 8.58
CA THR A 248 4.68 -1.10 8.34
C THR A 248 6.05 -1.38 8.93
N ALA A 249 6.10 -2.19 9.96
CA ALA A 249 7.37 -2.70 10.48
C ALA A 249 7.16 -4.05 11.17
N THR A 250 7.93 -5.05 10.76
CA THR A 250 8.14 -6.27 11.55
C THR A 250 9.02 -5.96 12.76
N ALA A 251 9.10 -6.87 13.71
CA ALA A 251 10.00 -6.71 14.88
C ALA A 251 11.46 -6.45 14.46
N ALA A 252 11.94 -7.11 13.39
CA ALA A 252 13.27 -6.91 12.84
C ALA A 252 13.45 -5.49 12.25
N THR A 253 12.48 -5.04 11.45
CA THR A 253 12.47 -3.68 10.88
C THR A 253 12.40 -2.61 11.97
N HIS A 254 11.56 -2.82 12.99
CA HIS A 254 11.43 -1.90 14.14
C HIS A 254 12.77 -1.75 14.90
N LYS A 255 13.45 -2.85 15.17
CA LYS A 255 14.78 -2.85 15.79
C LYS A 255 15.78 -2.07 14.95
N GLU A 256 15.84 -2.32 13.64
CA GLU A 256 16.77 -1.65 12.75
C GLU A 256 16.49 -0.15 12.61
N ILE A 257 15.22 0.29 12.59
CA ILE A 257 14.84 1.71 12.65
C ILE A 257 15.43 2.36 13.90
N THR A 258 15.23 1.72 15.06
CA THR A 258 15.71 2.24 16.35
C THR A 258 17.24 2.37 16.40
N GLU A 259 17.95 1.36 15.90
CA GLU A 259 19.41 1.33 15.90
C GLU A 259 20.01 2.33 14.90
N ARG A 260 19.52 2.32 13.64
CA ARG A 260 20.09 3.16 12.57
C ARG A 260 19.80 4.65 12.74
N LEU A 261 18.62 5.00 13.27
CA LEU A 261 18.26 6.38 13.57
C LEU A 261 18.73 6.84 14.96
N GLN A 262 19.49 5.99 15.70
CA GLN A 262 20.01 6.30 17.03
C GLN A 262 18.89 6.73 18.00
N LEU A 263 17.77 6.03 17.99
CA LEU A 263 16.59 6.28 18.83
C LEU A 263 16.46 5.28 19.98
N GLY A 264 17.56 4.74 20.48
CA GLY A 264 17.58 3.73 21.56
C GLY A 264 16.97 4.21 22.90
N ALA A 265 16.94 5.52 23.14
CA ALA A 265 16.33 6.13 24.33
C ALA A 265 14.90 6.65 24.08
N ALA A 266 14.38 6.53 22.86
CA ALA A 266 13.04 7.00 22.48
C ALA A 266 11.95 6.19 23.17
N LYS A 267 10.79 6.80 23.39
CA LYS A 267 9.58 6.06 23.79
C LYS A 267 8.96 5.42 22.55
N HIS A 268 8.59 4.13 22.65
CA HIS A 268 8.02 3.37 21.55
C HIS A 268 6.52 3.27 21.70
N PHE A 269 5.80 3.60 20.62
CA PHE A 269 4.36 3.52 20.51
C PHE A 269 4.02 2.59 19.36
N VAL A 270 3.35 1.49 19.66
CA VAL A 270 2.96 0.47 18.67
C VAL A 270 1.45 0.31 18.73
N ALA A 271 0.76 0.99 17.82
CA ALA A 271 -0.68 0.85 17.68
C ALA A 271 -1.04 -0.45 16.94
N SER A 272 -2.27 -0.87 17.08
CA SER A 272 -2.78 -2.03 16.35
C SER A 272 -2.71 -1.81 14.83
N PHE A 273 -2.23 -2.81 14.11
CA PHE A 273 -2.26 -2.85 12.65
C PHE A 273 -3.64 -3.23 12.09
N ASP A 274 -4.64 -3.50 12.95
CA ASP A 274 -5.96 -3.94 12.50
C ASP A 274 -6.73 -2.81 11.80
N ARG A 275 -7.33 -3.17 10.68
CA ARG A 275 -8.23 -2.33 9.89
C ARG A 275 -9.58 -3.07 9.75
N PRO A 276 -10.43 -3.02 10.80
CA PRO A 276 -11.65 -3.82 10.84
C PRO A 276 -12.67 -3.49 9.75
N ASN A 277 -12.58 -2.31 9.16
CA ASN A 277 -13.43 -1.86 8.07
C ASN A 277 -13.01 -2.41 6.68
N ILE A 278 -11.81 -3.03 6.54
CA ILE A 278 -11.36 -3.61 5.28
C ILE A 278 -11.68 -5.10 5.26
N GLN A 279 -12.49 -5.55 4.31
CA GLN A 279 -12.72 -6.96 4.03
C GLN A 279 -11.64 -7.51 3.10
N TYR A 280 -10.93 -8.57 3.50
CA TYR A 280 -9.96 -9.24 2.64
C TYR A 280 -10.62 -10.38 1.86
N ARG A 281 -10.42 -10.41 0.55
CA ARG A 281 -10.95 -11.42 -0.36
C ARG A 281 -9.92 -11.82 -1.40
N ILE A 282 -9.55 -13.11 -1.45
CA ILE A 282 -8.55 -13.64 -2.37
C ILE A 282 -9.18 -14.78 -3.18
N VAL A 283 -9.16 -14.66 -4.50
CA VAL A 283 -9.79 -15.60 -5.43
C VAL A 283 -8.76 -16.21 -6.40
N PRO A 284 -9.00 -17.44 -6.88
CA PRO A 284 -8.19 -18.02 -7.96
C PRO A 284 -8.29 -17.18 -9.24
N LYS A 285 -7.15 -16.95 -9.90
CA LYS A 285 -7.05 -16.20 -11.16
C LYS A 285 -7.42 -17.10 -12.33
N VAL A 286 -8.50 -16.74 -13.04
CA VAL A 286 -8.95 -17.43 -14.24
C VAL A 286 -8.98 -16.44 -15.41
N ASP A 287 -9.81 -15.41 -15.35
CA ASP A 287 -9.83 -14.27 -16.26
C ASP A 287 -9.85 -13.00 -15.41
N PRO A 288 -8.66 -12.46 -15.06
CA PRO A 288 -8.56 -11.42 -14.05
C PRO A 288 -9.33 -10.15 -14.40
N ARG A 289 -9.44 -9.80 -15.71
CA ARG A 289 -10.15 -8.60 -16.12
C ARG A 289 -11.66 -8.76 -16.03
N LYS A 290 -12.21 -9.92 -16.44
CA LYS A 290 -13.64 -10.21 -16.26
C LYS A 290 -14.01 -10.36 -14.79
N GLN A 291 -13.16 -11.05 -14.01
CA GLN A 291 -13.34 -11.17 -12.56
C GLN A 291 -13.32 -9.80 -11.88
N LEU A 292 -12.40 -8.90 -12.29
CA LEU A 292 -12.31 -7.53 -11.79
C LEU A 292 -13.58 -6.72 -12.10
N VAL A 293 -14.10 -6.76 -13.33
CA VAL A 293 -15.35 -6.07 -13.69
C VAL A 293 -16.52 -6.58 -12.86
N ALA A 294 -16.66 -7.90 -12.72
CA ALA A 294 -17.70 -8.51 -11.89
C ALA A 294 -17.57 -8.07 -10.43
N PHE A 295 -16.33 -8.02 -9.92
CA PHE A 295 -16.04 -7.53 -8.57
C PHE A 295 -16.43 -6.06 -8.42
N ILE A 296 -15.97 -5.15 -9.28
CA ILE A 296 -16.28 -3.71 -9.21
C ILE A 296 -17.78 -3.48 -9.23
N ARG A 297 -18.50 -4.13 -10.15
CA ARG A 297 -19.97 -4.02 -10.24
C ARG A 297 -20.68 -4.54 -8.99
N SER A 298 -20.10 -5.54 -8.30
CA SER A 298 -20.65 -6.03 -7.02
C SER A 298 -20.44 -5.06 -5.85
N GLN A 299 -19.57 -4.05 -6.01
CA GLN A 299 -19.34 -3.02 -4.99
C GLN A 299 -20.29 -1.82 -5.15
N THR A 300 -20.96 -1.68 -6.29
CA THR A 300 -21.95 -0.62 -6.52
C THR A 300 -23.22 -0.92 -5.70
N PRO A 301 -23.71 -0.01 -4.86
CA PRO A 301 -24.95 -0.20 -4.11
C PRO A 301 -26.15 -0.35 -5.05
N ALA A 302 -27.08 -1.24 -4.71
CA ALA A 302 -28.29 -1.47 -5.51
C ALA A 302 -29.30 -0.30 -5.45
N SER A 303 -29.12 0.63 -4.51
CA SER A 303 -30.03 1.75 -4.22
C SER A 303 -29.54 3.10 -4.70
N ASP A 304 -28.32 3.18 -5.20
CA ASP A 304 -27.73 4.43 -5.70
C ASP A 304 -27.92 4.52 -7.22
N ASP A 305 -27.98 5.74 -7.75
CA ASP A 305 -28.10 6.10 -9.18
C ASP A 305 -27.05 5.47 -10.11
N GLY A 306 -26.49 4.33 -9.73
CA GLY A 306 -25.44 3.60 -10.46
C GLY A 306 -24.05 4.23 -10.29
N ALA A 307 -23.85 5.06 -9.28
CA ALA A 307 -22.55 5.70 -9.01
C ALA A 307 -21.48 4.64 -8.78
N GLN A 308 -20.45 4.68 -9.61
CA GLN A 308 -19.28 3.80 -9.51
C GLN A 308 -18.49 4.13 -8.23
N PRO A 309 -18.06 3.13 -7.44
CA PRO A 309 -17.19 3.38 -6.29
C PRO A 309 -15.77 3.74 -6.74
N ALA A 310 -15.14 4.69 -6.04
CA ALA A 310 -13.73 4.99 -6.23
C ALA A 310 -12.86 3.80 -5.80
N GLY A 311 -11.85 3.45 -6.60
CA GLY A 311 -11.00 2.31 -6.31
C GLY A 311 -9.62 2.37 -6.93
N ILE A 312 -8.72 1.51 -6.44
CA ILE A 312 -7.37 1.37 -6.99
C ILE A 312 -7.18 -0.08 -7.43
N VAL A 313 -6.63 -0.27 -8.63
CA VAL A 313 -6.31 -1.58 -9.20
C VAL A 313 -4.81 -1.66 -9.43
N TYR A 314 -4.14 -2.58 -8.76
CA TYR A 314 -2.71 -2.81 -8.93
C TYR A 314 -2.42 -3.91 -9.93
N ALA A 315 -1.50 -3.62 -10.86
CA ALA A 315 -0.97 -4.56 -11.84
C ALA A 315 0.56 -4.49 -11.86
N LEU A 316 1.20 -5.62 -12.20
CA LEU A 316 2.65 -5.76 -12.13
C LEU A 316 3.40 -4.97 -13.19
N SER A 317 2.86 -4.86 -14.42
CA SER A 317 3.53 -4.23 -15.55
C SER A 317 2.79 -3.02 -16.12
N ARG A 318 3.54 -2.08 -16.74
CA ARG A 318 2.99 -0.90 -17.43
C ARG A 318 1.95 -1.30 -18.49
N ASN A 319 2.27 -2.30 -19.31
CA ASN A 319 1.38 -2.81 -20.35
C ASN A 319 0.08 -3.39 -19.76
N SER A 320 0.17 -4.15 -18.66
CA SER A 320 -1.01 -4.68 -17.95
C SER A 320 -1.90 -3.55 -17.41
N VAL A 321 -1.29 -2.47 -16.91
CA VAL A 321 -2.01 -1.27 -16.46
C VAL A 321 -2.81 -0.63 -17.59
N GLU A 322 -2.15 -0.33 -18.73
CA GLU A 322 -2.81 0.32 -19.87
C GLU A 322 -3.93 -0.55 -20.48
N GLN A 323 -3.64 -1.84 -20.68
CA GLN A 323 -4.63 -2.78 -21.19
C GLN A 323 -5.82 -2.95 -20.25
N THR A 324 -5.58 -2.97 -18.93
CA THR A 324 -6.67 -3.12 -17.95
C THR A 324 -7.50 -1.86 -17.85
N ALA A 325 -6.88 -0.67 -17.83
CA ALA A 325 -7.60 0.60 -17.85
C ALA A 325 -8.48 0.73 -19.11
N THR A 326 -7.92 0.41 -20.29
CA THR A 326 -8.66 0.40 -21.56
C THR A 326 -9.82 -0.59 -21.52
N TYR A 327 -9.60 -1.79 -20.97
CA TYR A 327 -10.66 -2.81 -20.87
C TYR A 327 -11.79 -2.35 -19.94
N LEU A 328 -11.46 -1.77 -18.76
CA LEU A 328 -12.47 -1.25 -17.84
C LEU A 328 -13.25 -0.10 -18.46
N ALA A 329 -12.60 0.82 -19.17
CA ALA A 329 -13.26 1.91 -19.88
C ALA A 329 -14.21 1.38 -20.97
N ALA A 330 -13.83 0.35 -21.71
CA ALA A 330 -14.71 -0.32 -22.69
C ALA A 330 -15.92 -1.00 -22.05
N GLN A 331 -15.87 -1.32 -20.74
CA GLN A 331 -17.00 -1.83 -19.97
C GLN A 331 -17.88 -0.74 -19.35
N GLY A 332 -17.62 0.54 -19.68
CA GLY A 332 -18.35 1.70 -19.16
C GLY A 332 -17.93 2.17 -17.78
N LEU A 333 -16.76 1.73 -17.29
CA LEU A 333 -16.20 2.18 -16.02
C LEU A 333 -15.26 3.37 -16.25
N ASP A 334 -15.30 4.38 -15.37
CA ASP A 334 -14.36 5.49 -15.41
C ASP A 334 -13.00 5.05 -14.83
N ALA A 335 -12.09 4.63 -15.70
CA ALA A 335 -10.81 4.05 -15.33
C ALA A 335 -9.63 4.79 -15.98
N LEU A 336 -8.60 5.11 -15.18
CA LEU A 336 -7.43 5.86 -15.58
C LEU A 336 -6.14 5.06 -15.32
N PRO A 337 -5.18 5.04 -16.28
CA PRO A 337 -3.89 4.39 -16.08
C PRO A 337 -2.92 5.30 -15.30
N TYR A 338 -2.04 4.67 -14.46
CA TYR A 338 -0.96 5.38 -13.79
C TYR A 338 0.29 4.50 -13.64
N HIS A 339 1.39 4.90 -14.26
CA HIS A 339 2.70 4.25 -14.11
C HIS A 339 3.84 5.19 -14.51
N ALA A 340 5.06 4.89 -14.10
CA ALA A 340 6.24 5.76 -14.31
C ALA A 340 6.56 6.03 -15.79
N GLY A 341 6.12 5.19 -16.73
CA GLY A 341 6.32 5.37 -18.18
C GLY A 341 5.39 6.40 -18.83
N LEU A 342 4.34 6.85 -18.14
CA LEU A 342 3.47 7.92 -18.66
C LEU A 342 4.17 9.29 -18.57
N PRO A 343 3.88 10.23 -19.50
CA PRO A 343 4.31 11.63 -19.38
C PRO A 343 3.92 12.24 -18.02
N ALA A 344 4.78 13.08 -17.48
CA ALA A 344 4.56 13.69 -16.15
C ALA A 344 3.22 14.45 -16.06
N GLU A 345 2.87 15.16 -17.13
CA GLU A 345 1.61 15.90 -17.23
C GLU A 345 0.38 14.98 -17.20
N VAL A 346 0.43 13.82 -17.89
CA VAL A 346 -0.64 12.83 -17.88
C VAL A 346 -0.78 12.21 -16.48
N ARG A 347 0.34 11.89 -15.83
CA ARG A 347 0.33 11.37 -14.47
C ARG A 347 -0.30 12.36 -13.50
N ALA A 348 0.12 13.63 -13.57
CA ALA A 348 -0.43 14.69 -12.73
C ALA A 348 -1.94 14.90 -12.98
N ALA A 349 -2.37 14.91 -14.24
CA ALA A 349 -3.79 15.06 -14.60
C ALA A 349 -4.63 13.88 -14.10
N ASN A 350 -4.15 12.63 -14.29
CA ASN A 350 -4.87 11.44 -13.84
C ASN A 350 -4.94 11.37 -12.32
N GLN A 351 -3.86 11.71 -11.62
CA GLN A 351 -3.84 11.78 -10.15
C GLN A 351 -4.79 12.86 -9.64
N ALA A 352 -4.74 14.05 -10.20
CA ALA A 352 -5.63 15.16 -9.82
C ALA A 352 -7.10 14.78 -10.06
N ARG A 353 -7.42 14.08 -11.16
CA ARG A 353 -8.75 13.57 -11.46
C ARG A 353 -9.20 12.54 -10.43
N PHE A 354 -8.36 11.56 -10.11
CA PHE A 354 -8.66 10.57 -9.08
C PHE A 354 -8.93 11.19 -7.71
N LEU A 355 -8.17 12.21 -7.32
CA LEU A 355 -8.34 12.88 -6.03
C LEU A 355 -9.60 13.75 -5.96
N ARG A 356 -9.98 14.41 -7.07
CA ARG A 356 -11.11 15.34 -7.13
C ARG A 356 -12.44 14.68 -7.44
N ASP A 357 -12.44 13.77 -8.41
CA ASP A 357 -13.67 13.22 -8.96
C ASP A 357 -14.10 11.98 -8.15
N ASP A 358 -15.41 11.83 -7.99
CA ASP A 358 -15.99 10.63 -7.39
C ASP A 358 -16.02 9.48 -8.41
N GLY A 359 -15.97 8.25 -7.92
CA GLY A 359 -16.18 7.06 -8.74
C GLY A 359 -15.05 6.69 -9.71
N VAL A 360 -13.91 7.36 -9.67
CA VAL A 360 -12.78 7.03 -10.55
C VAL A 360 -12.05 5.78 -10.08
N VAL A 361 -11.72 4.88 -11.00
CA VAL A 361 -10.86 3.71 -10.77
C VAL A 361 -9.47 3.98 -11.31
N MET A 362 -8.48 4.05 -10.44
CA MET A 362 -7.08 4.18 -10.84
C MET A 362 -6.46 2.79 -11.06
N VAL A 363 -6.05 2.48 -12.29
CA VAL A 363 -5.30 1.27 -12.60
C VAL A 363 -3.81 1.60 -12.63
N ALA A 364 -3.02 0.97 -11.76
CA ALA A 364 -1.66 1.43 -11.55
C ALA A 364 -0.65 0.32 -11.28
N THR A 365 0.63 0.64 -11.49
CA THR A 365 1.74 -0.10 -10.86
C THR A 365 1.96 0.41 -9.43
N ILE A 366 2.88 -0.20 -8.69
CA ILE A 366 3.31 0.27 -7.36
C ILE A 366 3.77 1.75 -7.36
N ALA A 367 4.03 2.34 -8.52
CA ALA A 367 4.37 3.77 -8.65
C ALA A 367 3.21 4.70 -8.22
N PHE A 368 1.95 4.24 -8.27
CA PHE A 368 0.79 4.90 -7.68
C PHE A 368 0.61 4.37 -6.26
N GLY A 369 1.51 4.73 -5.41
CA GLY A 369 1.58 4.12 -4.12
C GLY A 369 1.64 5.14 -3.01
N MET A 370 2.81 5.32 -2.47
CA MET A 370 3.02 6.21 -1.33
C MET A 370 2.57 7.64 -1.68
N GLY A 371 1.78 8.25 -0.81
CA GLY A 371 1.32 9.63 -0.97
C GLY A 371 -0.13 9.84 -1.39
N ILE A 372 -0.88 8.80 -1.71
CA ILE A 372 -2.32 8.94 -2.01
C ILE A 372 -3.12 8.90 -0.71
N ASP A 373 -3.79 10.00 -0.40
CA ASP A 373 -4.57 10.19 0.84
C ASP A 373 -6.06 10.46 0.57
N LYS A 374 -6.63 9.85 -0.48
CA LYS A 374 -8.07 9.90 -0.75
C LYS A 374 -8.81 9.04 0.29
N PRO A 375 -9.70 9.62 1.12
CA PRO A 375 -10.32 8.90 2.24
C PRO A 375 -11.38 7.87 1.81
N ASP A 376 -12.10 8.14 0.72
CA ASP A 376 -13.29 7.44 0.24
C ASP A 376 -12.99 6.34 -0.80
N VAL A 377 -11.79 5.78 -0.80
CA VAL A 377 -11.45 4.61 -1.65
C VAL A 377 -12.20 3.38 -1.13
N ARG A 378 -13.18 2.88 -1.90
CA ARG A 378 -14.05 1.77 -1.49
C ARG A 378 -13.45 0.39 -1.73
N PHE A 379 -12.49 0.28 -2.64
CA PHE A 379 -11.78 -0.97 -2.85
C PHE A 379 -10.34 -0.76 -3.32
N VAL A 380 -9.50 -1.73 -2.96
CA VAL A 380 -8.19 -1.93 -3.57
C VAL A 380 -8.16 -3.34 -4.15
N ALA A 381 -7.89 -3.45 -5.45
CA ALA A 381 -7.86 -4.71 -6.17
C ALA A 381 -6.46 -5.02 -6.70
N HIS A 382 -6.04 -6.28 -6.61
CA HIS A 382 -4.79 -6.78 -7.19
C HIS A 382 -5.12 -7.82 -8.27
N ILE A 383 -4.70 -7.57 -9.49
CA ILE A 383 -4.84 -8.55 -10.59
C ILE A 383 -3.57 -9.39 -10.78
N ASP A 384 -2.52 -9.06 -10.04
CA ASP A 384 -1.25 -9.78 -9.97
C ASP A 384 -0.80 -9.87 -8.51
N LEU A 385 0.04 -10.87 -8.18
CA LEU A 385 0.51 -11.13 -6.83
C LEU A 385 1.50 -10.06 -6.35
N PRO A 386 1.27 -9.39 -5.22
CA PRO A 386 2.23 -8.49 -4.60
C PRO A 386 3.53 -9.20 -4.20
N LYS A 387 4.62 -8.44 -4.09
CA LYS A 387 5.96 -8.98 -3.76
C LYS A 387 6.10 -9.40 -2.30
N SER A 388 5.35 -8.76 -1.40
CA SER A 388 5.45 -8.98 0.05
C SER A 388 4.14 -8.62 0.77
N VAL A 389 4.01 -9.11 2.00
CA VAL A 389 2.88 -8.81 2.90
C VAL A 389 2.86 -7.33 3.27
N GLU A 390 4.02 -6.72 3.49
CA GLU A 390 4.13 -5.30 3.83
C GLU A 390 3.61 -4.42 2.70
N GLY A 391 4.05 -4.69 1.45
CA GLY A 391 3.56 -3.98 0.26
C GLY A 391 2.05 -4.15 0.11
N TYR A 392 1.55 -5.37 0.21
CA TYR A 392 0.11 -5.67 0.17
C TYR A 392 -0.67 -4.92 1.26
N TYR A 393 -0.16 -4.90 2.49
CA TYR A 393 -0.78 -4.16 3.60
C TYR A 393 -0.80 -2.65 3.37
N GLN A 394 0.30 -2.08 2.87
CA GLN A 394 0.38 -0.66 2.51
C GLN A 394 -0.60 -0.28 1.39
N GLU A 395 -0.68 -1.12 0.35
CA GLU A 395 -1.55 -0.91 -0.79
C GLU A 395 -3.02 -1.06 -0.41
N THR A 396 -3.39 -2.12 0.29
CA THR A 396 -4.77 -2.33 0.78
C THR A 396 -5.18 -1.32 1.85
N GLY A 397 -4.23 -0.84 2.65
CA GLY A 397 -4.43 0.20 3.66
C GLY A 397 -4.90 1.56 3.12
N ARG A 398 -4.87 1.76 1.78
CA ARG A 398 -5.44 2.95 1.13
C ARG A 398 -6.95 2.93 1.10
N ALA A 399 -7.57 1.75 1.20
CA ALA A 399 -9.02 1.63 1.24
C ALA A 399 -9.58 2.10 2.60
N GLY A 400 -10.73 2.79 2.55
CA GLY A 400 -11.53 3.13 3.72
C GLY A 400 -10.80 3.90 4.81
N ARG A 401 -10.04 4.93 4.46
CA ARG A 401 -9.36 5.79 5.45
C ARG A 401 -10.33 6.63 6.29
N ASP A 402 -11.52 6.84 5.78
CA ASP A 402 -12.66 7.44 6.47
C ASP A 402 -13.33 6.51 7.50
N GLY A 403 -12.88 5.25 7.60
CA GLY A 403 -13.44 4.23 8.48
C GLY A 403 -14.62 3.46 7.88
N GLU A 404 -15.10 3.83 6.69
CA GLU A 404 -16.20 3.18 6.01
C GLU A 404 -15.83 1.80 5.46
N PRO A 405 -16.80 0.87 5.33
CA PRO A 405 -16.58 -0.47 4.78
C PRO A 405 -15.91 -0.43 3.41
N SER A 406 -14.86 -1.21 3.26
CA SER A 406 -14.06 -1.28 2.03
C SER A 406 -13.55 -2.69 1.80
N VAL A 407 -13.15 -3.00 0.56
CA VAL A 407 -12.73 -4.35 0.19
C VAL A 407 -11.32 -4.35 -0.39
N ALA A 408 -10.47 -5.23 0.13
CA ALA A 408 -9.20 -5.61 -0.46
C ALA A 408 -9.42 -6.92 -1.24
N TRP A 409 -9.44 -6.84 -2.57
CA TRP A 409 -9.66 -7.98 -3.45
C TRP A 409 -8.39 -8.35 -4.19
N MET A 410 -8.13 -9.64 -4.36
CA MET A 410 -7.00 -10.11 -5.15
C MET A 410 -7.38 -11.36 -5.94
N ALA A 411 -6.99 -11.38 -7.23
CA ALA A 411 -6.97 -12.59 -8.04
C ALA A 411 -5.53 -13.00 -8.30
N TYR A 412 -5.14 -14.23 -7.90
CA TYR A 412 -3.79 -14.71 -8.14
C TYR A 412 -3.78 -16.18 -8.58
N GLY A 413 -2.75 -16.55 -9.32
CA GLY A 413 -2.61 -17.89 -9.88
C GLY A 413 -1.17 -18.40 -9.87
N LEU A 414 -0.98 -19.61 -10.36
CA LEU A 414 0.33 -20.24 -10.44
C LEU A 414 1.33 -19.44 -11.28
N GLY A 415 0.89 -18.80 -12.36
CA GLY A 415 1.71 -17.94 -13.21
C GLY A 415 2.35 -16.80 -12.44
N ASP A 416 1.58 -16.13 -11.54
CA ASP A 416 2.09 -15.02 -10.72
C ASP A 416 3.22 -15.46 -9.79
N VAL A 417 3.09 -16.67 -9.19
CA VAL A 417 4.13 -17.24 -8.31
C VAL A 417 5.43 -17.44 -9.06
N VAL A 418 5.35 -18.08 -10.23
CA VAL A 418 6.52 -18.33 -11.06
C VAL A 418 7.16 -17.04 -11.55
N GLN A 419 6.34 -16.06 -11.96
CA GLN A 419 6.83 -14.76 -12.40
C GLN A 419 7.53 -14.00 -11.27
N GLN A 420 6.99 -13.97 -10.06
CA GLN A 420 7.65 -13.33 -8.91
C GLN A 420 8.98 -14.01 -8.56
N ARG A 421 9.04 -15.36 -8.58
CA ARG A 421 10.30 -16.10 -8.37
C ARG A 421 11.34 -15.73 -9.42
N ARG A 422 10.94 -15.71 -10.69
CA ARG A 422 11.83 -15.31 -11.80
C ARG A 422 12.38 -13.89 -11.61
N LEU A 423 11.54 -12.92 -11.22
CA LEU A 423 11.96 -11.55 -10.96
C LEU A 423 12.98 -11.48 -9.82
N ILE A 424 12.82 -12.30 -8.78
CA ILE A 424 13.78 -12.40 -7.68
C ILE A 424 15.11 -12.97 -8.18
N ASP A 425 15.08 -14.07 -8.95
CA ASP A 425 16.28 -14.72 -9.49
C ASP A 425 17.07 -13.81 -10.44
N GLN A 426 16.38 -13.01 -11.26
CA GLN A 426 16.96 -12.07 -12.22
C GLN A 426 17.39 -10.74 -11.58
N SER A 427 17.01 -10.47 -10.32
CA SER A 427 17.40 -9.22 -9.67
C SER A 427 18.92 -9.13 -9.50
N PRO A 428 19.51 -7.90 -9.56
CA PRO A 428 20.96 -7.69 -9.45
C PRO A 428 21.49 -7.90 -8.02
N GLY A 429 20.61 -8.15 -7.03
CA GLY A 429 21.00 -8.35 -5.65
C GLY A 429 21.84 -9.60 -5.41
N ASP A 430 22.61 -9.59 -4.33
CA ASP A 430 23.41 -10.74 -3.88
C ASP A 430 22.51 -11.92 -3.42
N ARG A 431 23.15 -13.03 -3.08
CA ARG A 431 22.42 -14.23 -2.61
C ARG A 431 21.58 -13.95 -1.37
N THR A 432 22.06 -13.12 -0.46
CA THR A 432 21.36 -12.77 0.79
C THR A 432 20.10 -11.96 0.48
N PHE A 433 20.21 -10.99 -0.43
CA PHE A 433 19.06 -10.21 -0.91
C PHE A 433 18.00 -11.10 -1.58
N LYS A 434 18.41 -12.00 -2.50
CA LYS A 434 17.46 -12.91 -3.19
C LYS A 434 16.78 -13.86 -2.22
N MET A 435 17.52 -14.40 -1.24
CA MET A 435 16.96 -15.26 -0.20
C MET A 435 15.91 -14.51 0.61
N ARG A 436 16.17 -13.26 1.00
CA ARG A 436 15.23 -12.41 1.73
C ARG A 436 13.98 -12.12 0.92
N MET A 437 14.13 -11.70 -0.34
CA MET A 437 12.97 -11.49 -1.24
C MET A 437 12.14 -12.77 -1.40
N GLY A 438 12.80 -13.92 -1.44
CA GLY A 438 12.14 -15.22 -1.42
C GLY A 438 11.28 -15.43 -0.16
N GLN A 439 11.80 -15.10 1.02
CA GLN A 439 11.07 -15.21 2.29
C GLN A 439 9.85 -14.27 2.35
N HIS A 440 9.96 -13.02 1.84
CA HIS A 440 8.83 -12.11 1.73
C HIS A 440 7.74 -12.67 0.81
N LEU A 441 8.13 -13.24 -0.33
CA LEU A 441 7.19 -13.90 -1.23
C LEU A 441 6.54 -15.12 -0.58
N ASP A 442 7.31 -15.94 0.15
CA ASP A 442 6.75 -17.11 0.86
C ASP A 442 5.72 -16.71 1.91
N ALA A 443 5.96 -15.63 2.66
CA ALA A 443 4.99 -15.09 3.60
C ALA A 443 3.72 -14.58 2.89
N MET A 444 3.87 -13.93 1.72
CA MET A 444 2.73 -13.50 0.90
C MET A 444 1.91 -14.70 0.40
N LEU A 445 2.58 -15.75 -0.04
CA LEU A 445 1.92 -17.00 -0.46
C LEU A 445 1.21 -17.69 0.72
N ALA A 446 1.80 -17.69 1.90
CA ALA A 446 1.17 -18.21 3.11
C ALA A 446 -0.14 -17.46 3.42
N LEU A 447 -0.16 -16.13 3.30
CA LEU A 447 -1.38 -15.33 3.42
C LEU A 447 -2.42 -15.71 2.34
N CYS A 448 -1.99 -15.94 1.10
CA CYS A 448 -2.89 -16.31 0.00
C CYS A 448 -3.50 -17.70 0.15
N GLU A 449 -2.75 -18.66 0.70
CA GLU A 449 -3.17 -20.06 0.79
C GLU A 449 -3.68 -20.48 2.16
N THR A 450 -3.68 -19.56 3.14
CA THR A 450 -4.22 -19.90 4.46
C THR A 450 -5.68 -20.34 4.37
N VAL A 451 -6.02 -21.37 5.15
CA VAL A 451 -7.40 -21.80 5.40
C VAL A 451 -7.98 -21.15 6.65
N GLU A 452 -7.12 -20.51 7.43
CA GLU A 452 -7.47 -19.76 8.64
C GLU A 452 -7.84 -18.31 8.28
N CYS A 453 -8.19 -17.51 9.26
CA CYS A 453 -8.55 -16.12 9.08
C CYS A 453 -7.38 -15.33 8.43
N ARG A 454 -7.62 -14.72 7.27
CA ARG A 454 -6.60 -13.93 6.55
C ARG A 454 -6.10 -12.74 7.36
N ARG A 455 -7.00 -12.05 8.07
CA ARG A 455 -6.62 -10.93 8.93
C ARG A 455 -5.74 -11.39 10.09
N GLN A 456 -6.05 -12.52 10.71
CA GLN A 456 -5.22 -13.11 11.75
C GLN A 456 -3.82 -13.44 11.23
N ASN A 457 -3.71 -14.03 10.04
CA ASN A 457 -2.43 -14.31 9.40
C ASN A 457 -1.66 -13.02 9.09
N LEU A 458 -2.34 -12.00 8.55
CA LEU A 458 -1.76 -10.69 8.25
C LEU A 458 -1.23 -9.98 9.50
N LEU A 459 -2.02 -9.93 10.57
CA LEU A 459 -1.62 -9.31 11.84
C LEU A 459 -0.51 -10.09 12.53
N GLY A 460 -0.57 -11.43 12.48
CA GLY A 460 0.49 -12.32 12.99
C GLY A 460 1.84 -12.10 12.30
N TYR A 461 1.85 -11.75 11.01
CA TYR A 461 3.07 -11.39 10.29
C TYR A 461 3.77 -10.16 10.91
N PHE A 462 3.00 -9.19 11.42
CA PHE A 462 3.52 -8.04 12.14
C PHE A 462 3.72 -8.29 13.66
N GLY A 463 3.54 -9.54 14.11
CA GLY A 463 3.72 -9.93 15.52
C GLY A 463 2.52 -9.60 16.42
N GLN A 464 1.35 -9.28 15.84
CA GLN A 464 0.14 -9.00 16.59
C GLN A 464 -0.77 -10.23 16.66
N GLU A 465 -1.06 -10.68 17.87
CA GLU A 465 -2.07 -11.71 18.11
C GLU A 465 -3.48 -11.15 17.91
N SER A 466 -4.36 -11.93 17.29
CA SER A 466 -5.74 -11.55 17.06
C SER A 466 -6.66 -12.76 17.01
N GLN A 467 -7.97 -12.52 17.16
CA GLN A 467 -9.01 -13.53 16.98
C GLN A 467 -9.49 -13.54 15.51
N PRO A 468 -10.14 -14.61 15.04
CA PRO A 468 -10.77 -14.62 13.72
C PRO A 468 -11.69 -13.43 13.51
N CYS A 469 -11.54 -12.74 12.38
CA CYS A 469 -12.16 -11.43 12.16
C CYS A 469 -13.66 -11.47 11.81
N GLY A 470 -14.19 -12.63 11.38
CA GLY A 470 -15.57 -12.76 10.91
C GLY A 470 -15.91 -11.96 9.65
N ASN A 471 -14.90 -11.36 8.98
CA ASN A 471 -15.09 -10.42 7.87
C ASN A 471 -14.18 -10.68 6.65
N CYS A 472 -13.35 -11.71 6.62
CA CYS A 472 -12.61 -12.10 5.41
C CYS A 472 -13.30 -13.28 4.72
N ASP A 473 -12.87 -13.57 3.47
CA ASP A 473 -13.42 -14.68 2.69
C ASP A 473 -13.37 -16.01 3.45
N THR A 474 -12.24 -16.36 4.08
CA THR A 474 -12.08 -17.61 4.84
C THR A 474 -12.90 -17.67 6.13
N CYS A 475 -13.35 -16.53 6.67
CA CYS A 475 -14.27 -16.50 7.80
C CYS A 475 -15.76 -16.55 7.39
N LEU A 476 -16.07 -16.09 6.17
CA LEU A 476 -17.44 -15.97 5.66
C LEU A 476 -17.87 -17.17 4.81
N GLU A 477 -16.91 -17.84 4.21
CA GLU A 477 -17.14 -18.99 3.32
C GLU A 477 -16.55 -20.25 3.97
N ASP A 478 -17.27 -21.37 3.88
CA ASP A 478 -16.74 -22.65 4.34
C ASP A 478 -15.61 -23.10 3.42
N THR A 479 -14.40 -23.08 3.95
CA THR A 479 -13.23 -23.52 3.19
C THR A 479 -13.12 -25.05 3.26
N GLU A 480 -13.55 -25.74 2.19
CA GLU A 480 -13.35 -27.18 2.08
C GLU A 480 -11.84 -27.48 1.94
N THR A 481 -11.38 -28.39 2.80
CA THR A 481 -10.01 -28.93 2.71
C THR A 481 -10.06 -30.41 2.34
N PHE A 482 -9.01 -30.88 1.70
CA PHE A 482 -8.82 -32.29 1.41
C PHE A 482 -7.38 -32.74 1.68
N ASP A 483 -7.20 -34.06 1.85
CA ASP A 483 -5.86 -34.61 1.98
C ASP A 483 -5.13 -34.60 0.63
N GLY A 484 -4.16 -33.69 0.50
CA GLY A 484 -3.33 -33.53 -0.68
C GLY A 484 -2.07 -34.43 -0.72
N LEU A 485 -1.91 -35.36 0.23
CA LEU A 485 -0.73 -36.21 0.30
C LEU A 485 -0.49 -36.98 -1.01
N VAL A 486 -1.54 -37.68 -1.49
CA VAL A 486 -1.42 -38.48 -2.72
C VAL A 486 -1.19 -37.62 -3.95
N PRO A 487 -1.90 -36.53 -4.21
CA PRO A 487 -1.56 -35.58 -5.27
C PRO A 487 -0.11 -35.07 -5.18
N ALA A 488 0.35 -34.66 -4.01
CA ALA A 488 1.71 -34.20 -3.80
C ALA A 488 2.75 -35.28 -4.14
N GLN A 489 2.51 -36.52 -3.70
CA GLN A 489 3.37 -37.65 -4.04
C GLN A 489 3.40 -37.97 -5.54
N LYS A 490 2.25 -37.91 -6.24
CA LYS A 490 2.17 -38.07 -7.70
C LYS A 490 3.04 -37.03 -8.42
N LEU A 491 2.91 -35.74 -8.06
CA LEU A 491 3.70 -34.67 -8.65
C LEU A 491 5.19 -34.81 -8.34
N LEU A 492 5.58 -34.98 -7.07
CA LEU A 492 6.97 -35.13 -6.66
C LEU A 492 7.63 -36.35 -7.31
N SER A 493 6.91 -37.48 -7.40
CA SER A 493 7.40 -38.69 -8.08
C SER A 493 7.67 -38.43 -9.56
N THR A 494 6.82 -37.64 -10.23
CA THR A 494 7.02 -37.28 -11.64
C THR A 494 8.27 -36.42 -11.80
N ILE A 495 8.44 -35.39 -10.96
CA ILE A 495 9.63 -34.51 -10.96
C ILE A 495 10.89 -35.30 -10.73
N VAL A 496 10.91 -36.14 -9.70
CA VAL A 496 12.11 -36.97 -9.34
C VAL A 496 12.46 -37.96 -10.43
N ARG A 497 11.48 -38.63 -11.05
CA ARG A 497 11.69 -39.58 -12.16
C ARG A 497 12.24 -38.89 -13.40
N LEU A 498 11.68 -37.80 -13.83
CA LEU A 498 12.17 -37.00 -14.95
C LEU A 498 13.62 -36.60 -14.76
N LYS A 499 13.97 -36.13 -13.54
CA LYS A 499 15.35 -35.75 -13.22
C LYS A 499 16.30 -36.96 -13.22
N ARG A 500 15.88 -38.07 -12.58
CA ARG A 500 16.74 -39.25 -12.42
C ARG A 500 16.86 -40.09 -13.71
N GLU A 501 15.77 -40.31 -14.43
CA GLU A 501 15.73 -41.23 -15.57
C GLU A 501 16.09 -40.52 -16.89
N ARG A 502 15.88 -39.20 -16.97
CA ARG A 502 16.02 -38.43 -18.22
C ARG A 502 16.96 -37.21 -18.08
N ASN A 503 17.37 -36.86 -16.86
CA ASN A 503 18.06 -35.61 -16.53
C ASN A 503 17.34 -34.35 -17.05
N GLN A 504 16.01 -34.36 -16.96
CA GLN A 504 15.12 -33.29 -17.46
C GLN A 504 14.39 -32.64 -16.29
N ALA A 505 14.04 -31.34 -16.48
CA ALA A 505 13.21 -30.57 -15.57
C ALA A 505 12.21 -29.75 -16.40
N PHE A 506 10.98 -29.63 -15.93
CA PHE A 506 9.90 -28.96 -16.62
C PHE A 506 9.09 -28.05 -15.68
N GLY A 507 8.42 -27.06 -16.26
CA GLY A 507 7.45 -26.24 -15.56
C GLY A 507 6.13 -26.98 -15.27
N ALA A 508 5.27 -26.34 -14.49
CA ALA A 508 4.04 -26.93 -13.99
C ALA A 508 3.11 -27.49 -15.11
N GLY A 509 2.88 -26.72 -16.18
CA GLY A 509 1.97 -27.14 -17.26
C GLY A 509 2.34 -28.50 -17.85
N HIS A 510 3.63 -28.69 -18.22
CA HIS A 510 4.09 -29.97 -18.79
C HIS A 510 4.00 -31.15 -17.80
N LEU A 511 4.27 -30.90 -16.51
CA LEU A 511 4.11 -31.91 -15.46
C LEU A 511 2.65 -32.31 -15.26
N ILE A 512 1.74 -31.34 -15.32
CA ILE A 512 0.30 -31.57 -15.26
C ILE A 512 -0.17 -32.38 -16.47
N ASP A 513 0.31 -32.07 -17.67
CA ASP A 513 0.02 -32.83 -18.89
C ASP A 513 0.45 -34.30 -18.76
N ILE A 514 1.65 -34.55 -18.22
CA ILE A 514 2.12 -35.94 -17.95
C ILE A 514 1.20 -36.62 -16.95
N LEU A 515 0.89 -35.97 -15.83
CA LEU A 515 0.05 -36.55 -14.78
C LEU A 515 -1.36 -36.86 -15.26
N ARG A 516 -1.92 -36.02 -16.10
CA ARG A 516 -3.27 -36.20 -16.67
C ARG A 516 -3.30 -37.17 -17.85
N GLY A 517 -2.15 -37.56 -18.38
CA GLY A 517 -2.06 -38.43 -19.55
C GLY A 517 -2.44 -37.70 -20.84
N ALA A 518 -2.12 -36.41 -20.95
CA ALA A 518 -2.37 -35.63 -22.15
C ALA A 518 -1.54 -36.11 -23.33
N SER A 519 -2.17 -36.25 -24.53
CA SER A 519 -1.49 -36.71 -25.75
C SER A 519 -0.96 -35.56 -26.58
N THR A 520 -0.09 -34.69 -25.97
CA THR A 520 0.54 -33.57 -26.69
C THR A 520 1.69 -34.07 -27.57
N GLU A 521 2.01 -33.33 -28.64
CA GLU A 521 3.13 -33.66 -29.51
C GLU A 521 4.45 -33.66 -28.72
N ARG A 522 4.65 -32.74 -27.80
CA ARG A 522 5.82 -32.64 -26.92
C ARG A 522 6.00 -33.87 -26.04
N ILE A 523 4.91 -34.38 -25.44
CA ILE A 523 4.95 -35.61 -24.63
C ILE A 523 5.41 -36.79 -25.47
N ARG A 524 4.88 -36.95 -26.70
CA ARG A 524 5.25 -38.04 -27.62
C ARG A 524 6.69 -37.93 -28.09
N GLN A 525 7.14 -36.74 -28.49
CA GLN A 525 8.53 -36.51 -28.92
C GLN A 525 9.54 -36.78 -27.82
N GLN A 526 9.23 -36.43 -26.59
CA GLN A 526 10.08 -36.65 -25.42
C GLN A 526 9.91 -38.06 -24.83
N GLY A 527 8.96 -38.86 -25.30
CA GLY A 527 8.67 -40.21 -24.81
C GLY A 527 8.15 -40.22 -23.37
N HIS A 528 7.51 -39.13 -22.91
CA HIS A 528 6.99 -39.05 -21.54
C HIS A 528 5.70 -39.84 -21.34
N ASP A 529 5.04 -40.27 -22.40
CA ASP A 529 3.93 -41.24 -22.41
C ASP A 529 4.36 -42.64 -21.88
N LYS A 530 5.68 -42.91 -21.82
CA LYS A 530 6.23 -44.14 -21.30
C LYS A 530 6.68 -44.07 -19.82
N LEU A 531 6.51 -42.91 -19.18
CA LEU A 531 6.81 -42.75 -17.76
C LEU A 531 5.79 -43.53 -16.92
N ALA A 532 6.24 -44.17 -15.85
CA ALA A 532 5.34 -44.84 -14.90
C ALA A 532 4.33 -43.88 -14.22
N THR A 533 4.60 -42.59 -14.31
CA THR A 533 3.73 -41.54 -13.76
C THR A 533 2.83 -40.89 -14.82
N TYR A 534 2.84 -41.37 -16.06
CA TYR A 534 1.95 -40.88 -17.10
C TYR A 534 0.50 -41.31 -16.84
N GLY A 535 -0.43 -40.33 -16.77
CA GLY A 535 -1.85 -40.56 -16.56
C GLY A 535 -2.29 -40.97 -15.15
N ILE A 536 -1.36 -41.04 -14.17
CA ILE A 536 -1.72 -41.43 -12.79
C ILE A 536 -2.54 -40.35 -12.05
N GLY A 537 -2.62 -39.15 -12.59
CA GLY A 537 -3.30 -37.99 -12.03
C GLY A 537 -4.54 -37.56 -12.82
N ASN A 538 -5.13 -38.44 -13.63
CA ASN A 538 -6.33 -38.16 -14.41
C ASN A 538 -7.62 -38.02 -13.56
N ASP A 539 -7.53 -38.30 -12.27
CA ASP A 539 -8.56 -38.11 -11.25
C ASP A 539 -8.80 -36.62 -10.88
N LEU A 540 -7.87 -35.73 -11.24
CA LEU A 540 -7.99 -34.29 -11.05
C LEU A 540 -8.06 -33.55 -12.40
N SER A 541 -8.83 -32.47 -12.46
CA SER A 541 -8.86 -31.59 -13.62
C SER A 541 -7.54 -30.81 -13.75
N ASP A 542 -7.30 -30.17 -14.90
CA ASP A 542 -6.15 -29.25 -15.09
C ASP A 542 -6.12 -28.17 -14.02
N GLN A 543 -7.28 -27.62 -13.73
CA GLN A 543 -7.45 -26.55 -12.77
C GLN A 543 -7.19 -26.99 -11.32
N ASP A 544 -7.65 -28.18 -10.93
CA ASP A 544 -7.35 -28.76 -9.62
C ASP A 544 -5.85 -29.01 -9.48
N TRP A 545 -5.19 -29.52 -10.52
CA TRP A 545 -3.74 -29.71 -10.54
C TRP A 545 -2.98 -28.38 -10.41
N ARG A 546 -3.41 -27.32 -11.11
CA ARG A 546 -2.82 -25.99 -10.96
C ARG A 546 -2.96 -25.47 -9.53
N SER A 547 -4.11 -25.71 -8.90
CA SER A 547 -4.32 -25.39 -7.48
C SER A 547 -3.40 -26.20 -6.56
N VAL A 548 -3.28 -27.50 -6.78
CA VAL A 548 -2.35 -28.37 -6.01
C VAL A 548 -0.91 -27.87 -6.13
N VAL A 549 -0.42 -27.64 -7.36
CA VAL A 549 0.95 -27.16 -7.60
C VAL A 549 1.19 -25.80 -6.92
N ARG A 550 0.24 -24.87 -7.03
CA ARG A 550 0.33 -23.55 -6.40
C ARG A 550 0.47 -23.67 -4.87
N GLN A 551 -0.37 -24.49 -4.24
CA GLN A 551 -0.33 -24.70 -2.79
C GLN A 551 0.94 -25.42 -2.34
N LEU A 552 1.46 -26.36 -3.12
CA LEU A 552 2.73 -27.05 -2.82
C LEU A 552 3.94 -26.08 -2.93
N LEU A 553 3.90 -25.16 -3.90
CA LEU A 553 4.89 -24.07 -4.01
C LEU A 553 4.83 -23.12 -2.81
N ALA A 554 3.63 -22.74 -2.37
CA ALA A 554 3.43 -21.86 -1.21
C ALA A 554 3.93 -22.49 0.09
N ARG A 555 3.89 -23.82 0.20
CA ARG A 555 4.39 -24.58 1.36
C ARG A 555 5.87 -24.97 1.27
N GLY A 556 6.57 -24.62 0.19
CA GLY A 556 7.95 -25.01 -0.04
C GLY A 556 8.16 -26.52 -0.21
N ILE A 557 7.09 -27.29 -0.45
CA ILE A 557 7.17 -28.72 -0.77
C ILE A 557 7.74 -28.92 -2.17
N VAL A 558 7.41 -28.00 -3.08
CA VAL A 558 7.97 -27.87 -4.42
C VAL A 558 8.53 -26.45 -4.55
N VAL A 559 9.62 -26.29 -5.30
CA VAL A 559 10.24 -24.99 -5.59
C VAL A 559 10.34 -24.78 -7.10
N ALA A 560 10.13 -23.54 -7.57
CA ALA A 560 10.37 -23.14 -8.95
C ALA A 560 11.82 -22.66 -9.08
N GLN A 561 12.54 -23.10 -10.14
CA GLN A 561 13.95 -22.80 -10.37
C GLN A 561 14.22 -22.36 -11.80
N GLY A 562 15.20 -21.46 -11.97
CA GLY A 562 15.70 -21.01 -13.25
C GLY A 562 14.71 -20.15 -14.06
N ASP A 563 15.17 -19.67 -15.21
CA ASP A 563 14.45 -18.70 -16.05
C ASP A 563 13.12 -19.22 -16.61
N TYR A 564 12.96 -20.53 -16.68
CA TYR A 564 11.76 -21.19 -17.21
C TYR A 564 10.81 -21.68 -16.10
N GLY A 565 11.05 -21.36 -14.83
CA GLY A 565 10.21 -21.78 -13.71
C GLY A 565 10.05 -23.30 -13.61
N THR A 566 11.12 -24.06 -13.86
CA THR A 566 11.09 -25.52 -13.75
C THR A 566 10.91 -25.94 -12.30
N LEU A 567 10.07 -26.97 -12.06
CA LEU A 567 9.77 -27.41 -10.71
C LEU A 567 10.82 -28.43 -10.21
N ALA A 568 11.21 -28.26 -8.96
CA ALA A 568 12.10 -29.15 -8.24
C ALA A 568 11.55 -29.49 -6.85
N PRO A 569 11.98 -30.63 -6.23
CA PRO A 569 11.61 -30.94 -4.86
C PRO A 569 12.17 -29.88 -3.88
N GLY A 570 11.34 -29.42 -2.95
CA GLY A 570 11.74 -28.54 -1.85
C GLY A 570 12.24 -29.33 -0.64
N GLU A 571 12.57 -28.65 0.45
CA GLU A 571 13.12 -29.25 1.66
C GLU A 571 12.19 -30.30 2.31
N GLN A 572 10.88 -30.06 2.27
CA GLN A 572 9.89 -30.96 2.87
C GLN A 572 9.50 -32.14 1.96
N ALA A 573 9.96 -32.15 0.70
CA ALA A 573 9.55 -33.15 -0.30
C ALA A 573 9.83 -34.58 0.13
N ALA A 574 10.95 -34.83 0.82
CA ALA A 574 11.34 -36.17 1.27
C ALA A 574 10.34 -36.74 2.32
N GLY A 575 9.88 -35.90 3.26
CA GLY A 575 8.88 -36.30 4.26
C GLY A 575 7.53 -36.60 3.62
N VAL A 576 7.12 -35.80 2.64
CA VAL A 576 5.86 -36.00 1.89
C VAL A 576 5.94 -37.30 1.08
N LEU A 577 7.03 -37.56 0.38
CA LEU A 577 7.22 -38.82 -0.40
C LEU A 577 7.13 -40.08 0.51
N ARG A 578 7.61 -39.99 1.73
CA ARG A 578 7.51 -41.10 2.71
C ARG A 578 6.18 -41.19 3.44
N GLY A 579 5.29 -40.18 3.26
CA GLY A 579 4.00 -40.11 3.98
C GLY A 579 4.12 -39.66 5.43
N GLU A 580 5.25 -39.07 5.82
CA GLU A 580 5.53 -38.59 7.18
C GLU A 580 4.98 -37.18 7.43
N THR A 581 4.68 -36.44 6.36
CA THR A 581 4.23 -35.05 6.41
C THR A 581 2.80 -34.96 5.88
N ALA A 582 1.86 -34.49 6.69
CA ALA A 582 0.50 -34.23 6.25
C ALA A 582 0.45 -33.02 5.27
N VAL A 583 -0.36 -33.14 4.24
CA VAL A 583 -0.51 -32.13 3.20
C VAL A 583 -2.00 -31.73 3.07
N PRO A 584 -2.58 -31.03 4.05
CA PRO A 584 -3.94 -30.52 3.90
C PRO A 584 -3.95 -29.41 2.85
N LEU A 585 -4.76 -29.57 1.79
CA LEU A 585 -4.93 -28.60 0.71
C LEU A 585 -6.35 -28.06 0.70
N ARG A 586 -6.46 -26.79 0.27
CA ARG A 586 -7.76 -26.15 0.07
C ARG A 586 -8.31 -26.55 -1.29
N LYS A 587 -9.62 -26.82 -1.35
CA LYS A 587 -10.34 -27.00 -2.58
C LYS A 587 -10.78 -25.62 -3.10
N ASP A 588 -10.28 -25.23 -4.26
CA ASP A 588 -10.68 -23.97 -4.87
C ASP A 588 -12.15 -24.07 -5.34
N THR A 589 -13.01 -23.25 -4.80
CA THR A 589 -14.40 -23.12 -5.27
C THR A 589 -14.43 -22.08 -6.39
N ILE A 590 -14.55 -22.57 -7.65
CA ILE A 590 -14.69 -21.68 -8.79
C ILE A 590 -16.16 -21.43 -9.03
N GLY A 591 -16.54 -20.15 -9.02
CA GLY A 591 -17.68 -19.65 -9.73
C GLY A 591 -19.08 -19.97 -9.18
N ARG A 592 -19.28 -19.97 -7.87
CA ARG A 592 -20.60 -19.58 -7.32
C ARG A 592 -20.50 -18.18 -6.78
N PRO A 593 -21.22 -17.19 -7.35
CA PRO A 593 -21.55 -15.99 -6.59
C PRO A 593 -22.37 -16.50 -5.40
N THR A 594 -21.71 -16.63 -4.26
CA THR A 594 -22.42 -16.91 -3.02
C THR A 594 -23.26 -15.68 -2.75
N SER A 595 -24.54 -15.78 -3.07
CA SER A 595 -25.58 -14.96 -2.47
C SER A 595 -25.69 -15.37 -0.98
N SER A 596 -24.62 -15.12 -0.21
CA SER A 596 -24.72 -15.14 1.23
C SER A 596 -25.50 -13.89 1.62
N GLY A 597 -26.81 -14.04 1.75
CA GLY A 597 -27.71 -13.04 2.31
C GLY A 597 -27.46 -12.79 3.80
N ARG A 598 -26.19 -12.75 4.21
CA ARG A 598 -25.80 -12.10 5.45
C ARG A 598 -25.57 -10.65 5.15
N ALA A 599 -26.43 -9.82 5.71
CA ALA A 599 -26.43 -8.38 5.63
C ALA A 599 -24.97 -7.85 5.64
N ARG A 600 -24.55 -7.23 4.53
CA ARG A 600 -23.48 -6.23 4.51
C ARG A 600 -23.73 -5.36 5.74
N LYS A 601 -22.73 -5.15 6.60
CA LYS A 601 -22.81 -4.03 7.55
C LYS A 601 -23.13 -2.81 6.69
N ALA A 602 -24.30 -2.23 6.92
CA ALA A 602 -24.78 -1.06 6.21
C ALA A 602 -23.66 -0.03 6.17
N SER A 603 -23.44 0.62 5.02
CA SER A 603 -22.61 1.81 4.95
C SER A 603 -23.18 2.82 5.93
N ALA A 604 -22.38 3.70 6.48
CA ALA A 604 -22.91 4.71 7.39
C ALA A 604 -23.87 5.69 6.67
N ALA A 605 -23.84 5.77 5.32
CA ALA A 605 -24.87 6.43 4.53
C ALA A 605 -26.21 5.67 4.56
N ASP A 606 -26.20 4.33 4.70
CA ASP A 606 -27.40 3.50 4.89
C ASP A 606 -28.01 3.66 6.29
N ALA A 607 -27.27 4.23 7.25
CA ALA A 607 -27.72 4.50 8.60
C ALA A 607 -28.43 5.86 8.74
N LEU A 608 -28.34 6.74 7.74
CA LEU A 608 -29.02 8.04 7.73
C LEU A 608 -30.51 7.87 7.40
N ASP A 609 -31.36 8.65 8.07
CA ASP A 609 -32.77 8.78 7.71
C ASP A 609 -32.91 9.34 6.27
N ALA A 610 -34.04 9.07 5.61
CA ALA A 610 -34.27 9.47 4.22
C ALA A 610 -34.09 10.99 3.98
N GLY A 611 -34.43 11.81 4.97
CA GLY A 611 -34.25 13.27 4.92
C GLY A 611 -32.79 13.71 5.06
N ASP A 612 -32.03 13.06 5.93
CA ASP A 612 -30.63 13.35 6.17
C ASP A 612 -29.76 12.87 5.00
N ARG A 613 -30.17 11.79 4.33
CA ARG A 613 -29.53 11.31 3.10
C ARG A 613 -29.66 12.34 1.97
N GLY A 614 -30.86 12.94 1.77
CA GLY A 614 -31.05 13.99 0.76
C GLY A 614 -30.16 15.20 1.00
N LEU A 615 -30.03 15.64 2.25
CA LEU A 615 -29.14 16.74 2.64
C LEU A 615 -27.67 16.36 2.47
N PHE A 616 -27.28 15.14 2.84
CA PHE A 616 -25.92 14.64 2.64
C PHE A 616 -25.51 14.71 1.16
N GLU A 617 -26.36 14.24 0.23
CA GLU A 617 -26.07 14.31 -1.21
C GLU A 617 -26.02 15.75 -1.74
N ALA A 618 -26.88 16.65 -1.24
CA ALA A 618 -26.82 18.07 -1.57
C ALA A 618 -25.49 18.71 -1.12
N LEU A 619 -25.06 18.42 0.10
CA LEU A 619 -23.78 18.87 0.64
C LEU A 619 -22.60 18.28 -0.14
N ARG A 620 -22.68 17.01 -0.56
CA ARG A 620 -21.68 16.35 -1.38
C ARG A 620 -21.54 17.00 -2.75
N ALA A 621 -22.66 17.32 -3.42
CA ALA A 621 -22.68 18.01 -4.69
C ALA A 621 -22.06 19.42 -4.57
N TRP A 622 -22.45 20.19 -3.56
CA TRP A 622 -21.89 21.51 -3.27
C TRP A 622 -20.38 21.44 -3.00
N ARG A 623 -19.93 20.47 -2.20
CA ARG A 623 -18.49 20.24 -1.94
C ARG A 623 -17.72 20.00 -3.23
N ALA A 624 -18.25 19.13 -4.11
CA ALA A 624 -17.61 18.79 -5.38
C ALA A 624 -17.49 20.02 -6.29
N GLU A 625 -18.48 20.90 -6.33
CA GLU A 625 -18.43 22.14 -7.07
C GLU A 625 -17.42 23.13 -6.49
N THR A 626 -17.47 23.37 -5.18
CA THR A 626 -16.51 24.23 -4.46
C THR A 626 -15.06 23.77 -4.64
N ALA A 627 -14.81 22.46 -4.54
CA ALA A 627 -13.49 21.87 -4.75
C ALA A 627 -13.00 22.07 -6.19
N ARG A 628 -13.90 21.95 -7.18
CA ARG A 628 -13.58 22.18 -8.59
C ARG A 628 -13.22 23.64 -8.86
N GLU A 629 -13.97 24.57 -8.32
CA GLU A 629 -13.72 26.02 -8.46
C GLU A 629 -12.36 26.41 -7.86
N GLN A 630 -12.01 25.83 -6.73
CA GLN A 630 -10.74 26.10 -6.04
C GLN A 630 -9.56 25.25 -6.56
N GLY A 631 -9.81 24.26 -7.43
CA GLY A 631 -8.79 23.38 -7.96
C GLY A 631 -8.18 22.42 -6.92
N VAL A 632 -8.88 22.17 -5.80
CA VAL A 632 -8.43 21.30 -4.71
C VAL A 632 -9.22 19.98 -4.67
N PRO A 633 -8.67 18.91 -4.06
CA PRO A 633 -9.43 17.69 -3.78
C PRO A 633 -10.65 17.93 -2.89
N ALA A 634 -11.76 17.24 -3.15
CA ALA A 634 -13.02 17.41 -2.43
C ALA A 634 -12.89 17.21 -0.91
N TYR A 635 -12.07 16.27 -0.47
CA TYR A 635 -11.83 16.00 0.96
C TYR A 635 -11.03 17.12 1.68
N ILE A 636 -10.34 17.98 0.95
CA ILE A 636 -9.69 19.17 1.54
C ILE A 636 -10.76 20.17 2.00
N VAL A 637 -11.84 20.31 1.24
CA VAL A 637 -12.99 21.11 1.68
C VAL A 637 -13.61 20.46 2.91
N PHE A 638 -14.21 19.26 2.75
CA PHE A 638 -14.74 18.45 3.86
C PHE A 638 -14.67 16.96 3.55
N GLY A 639 -14.39 16.13 4.57
CA GLY A 639 -14.54 14.67 4.50
C GLY A 639 -16.01 14.25 4.59
N ASP A 640 -16.34 13.04 4.14
CA ASP A 640 -17.71 12.50 4.19
C ASP A 640 -18.24 12.40 5.63
N ALA A 641 -17.37 12.11 6.60
CA ALA A 641 -17.74 12.12 8.01
C ALA A 641 -18.24 13.51 8.48
N THR A 642 -17.59 14.58 8.01
CA THR A 642 -18.01 15.96 8.29
C THR A 642 -19.35 16.27 7.61
N LEU A 643 -19.54 15.89 6.34
CA LEU A 643 -20.82 16.09 5.62
C LEU A 643 -21.95 15.33 6.30
N ARG A 644 -21.68 14.14 6.83
CA ARG A 644 -22.67 13.37 7.60
C ARG A 644 -23.05 14.07 8.89
N ALA A 645 -22.06 14.52 9.66
CA ALA A 645 -22.30 15.28 10.88
C ALA A 645 -23.12 16.54 10.61
N LEU A 646 -22.86 17.25 9.50
CA LEU A 646 -23.64 18.39 9.04
C LEU A 646 -25.10 18.02 8.71
N ALA A 647 -25.31 16.87 8.04
CA ALA A 647 -26.65 16.40 7.68
C ALA A 647 -27.47 15.99 8.92
N GLU A 648 -26.83 15.34 9.90
CA GLU A 648 -27.46 14.91 11.15
C GLU A 648 -27.77 16.07 12.10
N HIS A 649 -26.83 17.02 12.27
CA HIS A 649 -26.96 18.11 13.23
C HIS A 649 -27.70 19.33 12.69
N ARG A 650 -27.75 19.51 11.37
CA ARG A 650 -28.42 20.65 10.66
C ARG A 650 -28.13 22.00 11.29
N PRO A 651 -26.89 22.46 11.39
CA PRO A 651 -26.55 23.74 12.00
C PRO A 651 -27.27 24.89 11.30
N ALA A 652 -27.75 25.85 12.10
CA ALA A 652 -28.50 27.02 11.60
C ALA A 652 -27.67 28.31 11.58
N SER A 653 -26.50 28.30 12.25
CA SER A 653 -25.63 29.48 12.35
C SER A 653 -24.14 29.08 12.26
N LEU A 654 -23.26 30.06 12.00
CA LEU A 654 -21.82 29.86 12.03
C LEU A 654 -21.32 29.40 13.42
N ALA A 655 -22.02 29.76 14.48
CA ALA A 655 -21.68 29.29 15.82
C ALA A 655 -21.98 27.80 16.02
N ASP A 656 -23.05 27.30 15.41
CA ASP A 656 -23.45 25.89 15.49
C ASP A 656 -22.48 24.94 14.71
N LEU A 657 -21.64 25.48 13.84
CA LEU A 657 -20.58 24.76 13.16
C LEU A 657 -19.37 24.50 14.07
N ASP A 658 -19.29 25.16 15.21
CA ASP A 658 -18.25 24.92 16.20
C ASP A 658 -18.50 23.57 16.88
N GLY A 659 -17.48 22.72 16.97
CA GLY A 659 -17.64 21.37 17.49
C GLY A 659 -18.08 20.31 16.47
N ILE A 660 -18.36 20.69 15.21
CA ILE A 660 -18.57 19.68 14.16
C ILE A 660 -17.21 19.14 13.70
N THR A 661 -17.02 17.84 13.87
CA THR A 661 -15.78 17.15 13.54
C THR A 661 -15.29 17.46 12.12
N GLY A 662 -14.04 17.96 12.02
CA GLY A 662 -13.40 18.30 10.74
C GLY A 662 -13.65 19.74 10.25
N ILE A 663 -14.33 20.58 11.06
CA ILE A 663 -14.52 22.00 10.80
C ILE A 663 -13.69 22.82 11.79
N GLY A 664 -12.45 23.11 11.45
CA GLY A 664 -11.62 24.06 12.19
C GLY A 664 -11.97 25.51 11.86
N ALA A 665 -11.38 26.46 12.61
CA ALA A 665 -11.68 27.88 12.50
C ALA A 665 -11.56 28.43 11.06
N LYS A 666 -10.51 28.03 10.33
CA LYS A 666 -10.28 28.48 8.95
C LYS A 666 -11.32 27.94 7.96
N LYS A 667 -11.71 26.66 8.08
CA LYS A 667 -12.76 26.08 7.25
C LYS A 667 -14.14 26.65 7.54
N ARG A 668 -14.44 26.97 8.80
CA ARG A 668 -15.66 27.66 9.20
C ARG A 668 -15.74 29.04 8.55
N GLU A 669 -14.65 29.79 8.56
CA GLU A 669 -14.57 31.10 7.89
C GLU A 669 -14.74 30.99 6.37
N ALA A 670 -14.09 30.03 5.74
CA ALA A 670 -14.05 29.89 4.28
C ALA A 670 -15.34 29.27 3.70
N TYR A 671 -15.97 28.34 4.39
CA TYR A 671 -17.04 27.49 3.84
C TYR A 671 -18.35 27.55 4.63
N GLY A 672 -18.35 28.13 5.83
CA GLY A 672 -19.53 28.09 6.73
C GLY A 672 -20.79 28.67 6.13
N GLU A 673 -20.73 29.83 5.47
CA GLU A 673 -21.88 30.44 4.83
C GLU A 673 -22.44 29.57 3.69
N GLY A 674 -21.55 28.97 2.86
CA GLY A 674 -21.95 28.07 1.78
C GLY A 674 -22.68 26.84 2.28
N VAL A 675 -22.16 26.22 3.34
CA VAL A 675 -22.78 25.06 4.00
C VAL A 675 -24.15 25.38 4.54
N LEU A 676 -24.27 26.50 5.28
CA LEU A 676 -25.54 26.93 5.86
C LEU A 676 -26.60 27.25 4.78
N ALA A 677 -26.17 27.79 3.64
CA ALA A 677 -27.07 28.04 2.50
C ALA A 677 -27.61 26.70 1.92
N VAL A 678 -26.78 25.66 1.80
CA VAL A 678 -27.24 24.34 1.35
C VAL A 678 -28.21 23.71 2.35
N ILE A 679 -27.90 23.80 3.66
CA ILE A 679 -28.76 23.23 4.72
C ILE A 679 -30.11 23.95 4.75
N ALA A 680 -30.15 25.28 4.55
CA ALA A 680 -31.37 26.05 4.54
C ALA A 680 -32.23 25.79 3.29
N ALA A 681 -31.65 25.34 2.18
CA ALA A 681 -32.35 25.05 0.93
C ALA A 681 -32.88 23.59 0.85
N ALA A 682 -32.42 22.70 1.70
CA ALA A 682 -32.82 21.30 1.77
C ALA A 682 -33.90 21.07 2.84
#